data_007c8a853cd5d8377c3d92af1fb33349
#
_entry.id   007c8a853cd5d8377c3d92af1fb33349
#
_cell.length_a   1.000
_cell.length_b   1.000
_cell.length_c   1.000
_cell.angle_alpha   90.00
_cell.angle_beta   90.00
_cell.angle_gamma   90.00
#
_symmetry.space_group_name_H-M   'P 1'
#
loop_
_entity.id
_entity.type
_entity.pdbx_description
1 polymer ?
#
loop_
_entity_poly.entity_id
_entity_poly.type
_entity_poly.pdbx_seq_one_letter_code
_entity_poly.pdbx_strand_id
1 'polypeptide(L)'
;MVILRLLSEEVFDYSEEQMTSAKRRELKQSMCDEFTAIYQLCSEVLRTATEASLIKATLETLLRFLNWIPLGYIFETPPSGQSLIETLRSRFLEVPDFRNITLKFLTEIAGLHTEPAYDDKLVSMFTETLTAISKIIPLSLDLKSTYSSSNGRDQEFVLNLALFLTNFFTMHLNVIENLMNRDFLTHGHFYLIRISQIDDREVFKICLEYWTKLVSELYDEMQALPITDMNPLLNMGIPGNGARELANYPLRKNKYTEILSNLRTVMIEKMVRPEEVLIVENDEGEIVREFVKESDTIQLYKSTRECLVFLTHLDVNDTEQIMSEKLARQVDGSEWSWANCNTLCWAIGSISGAMNEETEKRFLVTVIKDLLGLTEMKRGKDNKAVVASNIMYIVGQYPRFLKAHWKFLKTVVNKLFEFMHETHEGVQDMACDTFIKIANKCRRHFVALQPGETEPFIDEIVRNLRKITADLSPQQVHTFYEACGYMISAQGQKSMQERLIADLMALPNSAWDSIIAQANQNPACLQDSDVIKIVGNIMKTNVAACGSIGSYFYPQIGRIYFDMLTMYRASSQLIDEAVQREGNIATKMPKVRGLRTIKKEILKLINTYVEKADDLEMIHNNIVPKLLEAVLIDYKNNVPDAREAEVLNVMTTIINKLHVRWRPNLSKHMVGLARLPLDPVLTSSQSMMEDQIINIMDSVFECTLDMINKDFSEYPEHRVEFFKLLRTINLRCFPALLRLDARSFKFVIDSCMWASKHDNREVESAGLSMCFELVSNMAETDQQTCNAFFQTFFTTILQDVFFVVTDSDHKAGFKSQSMLLAKMFWLVDSDKLQGPIYTSPDMAAAGTPNREFLRNFVGNLLATAFPNLQTYAIPCHAA
;
A
#
# COMPACT_ATOMS: atom_id res chain seq x y z
N MET A 1 -26.62 -37.83 10.56
CA MET A 1 -25.41 -36.98 10.65
C MET A 1 -25.31 -36.00 9.48
N VAL A 2 -25.23 -36.44 8.21
CA VAL A 2 -25.11 -35.55 7.05
C VAL A 2 -26.26 -34.51 6.98
N ILE A 3 -27.50 -34.91 7.22
CA ILE A 3 -28.66 -33.97 7.24
C ILE A 3 -28.50 -32.91 8.33
N LEU A 4 -28.09 -33.29 9.55
CA LEU A 4 -27.84 -32.35 10.65
C LEU A 4 -26.72 -31.37 10.31
N ARG A 5 -25.64 -31.83 9.65
CA ARG A 5 -24.57 -30.96 9.20
C ARG A 5 -25.05 -29.94 8.17
N LEU A 6 -25.79 -30.39 7.13
CA LEU A 6 -26.33 -29.50 6.10
C LEU A 6 -27.31 -28.48 6.69
N LEU A 7 -28.15 -28.89 7.65
CA LEU A 7 -29.03 -27.95 8.35
C LEU A 7 -28.26 -26.92 9.16
N SER A 8 -27.16 -27.32 9.80
CA SER A 8 -26.32 -26.35 10.52
C SER A 8 -25.65 -25.38 9.57
N GLU A 9 -25.15 -25.85 8.44
CA GLU A 9 -24.56 -24.99 7.38
C GLU A 9 -25.60 -23.98 6.87
N GLU A 10 -26.85 -24.42 6.62
CA GLU A 10 -27.95 -23.56 6.18
C GLU A 10 -28.31 -22.49 7.22
N VAL A 11 -28.27 -22.82 8.50
CA VAL A 11 -28.68 -21.89 9.60
C VAL A 11 -27.54 -20.91 9.97
N PHE A 12 -26.28 -21.33 9.92
CA PHE A 12 -25.15 -20.57 10.45
C PHE A 12 -24.24 -19.92 9.39
N ASP A 13 -24.09 -20.53 8.21
CA ASP A 13 -23.22 -20.06 7.15
C ASP A 13 -23.95 -19.21 6.08
N TYR A 14 -25.29 -19.11 6.14
CA TYR A 14 -26.02 -18.27 5.20
C TYR A 14 -25.63 -16.80 5.31
N SER A 15 -25.27 -16.21 4.18
CA SER A 15 -24.92 -14.80 4.10
C SER A 15 -26.09 -13.91 4.58
N GLU A 16 -25.78 -12.76 5.15
CA GLU A 16 -26.78 -11.77 5.62
C GLU A 16 -27.73 -11.31 4.51
N GLU A 17 -27.41 -11.61 3.26
CA GLU A 17 -28.16 -11.23 2.06
C GLU A 17 -29.40 -12.10 1.79
N GLN A 18 -29.47 -13.31 2.34
CA GLN A 18 -30.51 -14.30 1.98
C GLN A 18 -31.59 -14.52 3.04
N MET A 19 -31.39 -14.06 4.28
CA MET A 19 -32.33 -14.28 5.36
C MET A 19 -32.43 -13.06 6.31
N THR A 20 -33.67 -12.69 6.72
CA THR A 20 -33.85 -11.61 7.68
C THR A 20 -33.23 -11.97 9.03
N SER A 21 -32.68 -10.98 9.74
CA SER A 21 -32.09 -11.18 11.07
C SER A 21 -33.05 -11.77 12.09
N ALA A 22 -34.36 -11.50 11.97
CA ALA A 22 -35.42 -12.07 12.81
C ALA A 22 -35.58 -13.59 12.57
N LYS A 23 -35.62 -14.01 11.30
CA LYS A 23 -35.77 -15.44 10.95
C LYS A 23 -34.54 -16.26 11.30
N ARG A 24 -33.34 -15.68 11.13
CA ARG A 24 -32.09 -16.30 11.58
C ARG A 24 -32.08 -16.53 13.10
N ARG A 25 -32.55 -15.53 13.87
CA ARG A 25 -32.63 -15.63 15.34
C ARG A 25 -33.62 -16.72 15.79
N GLU A 26 -34.76 -16.82 15.14
CA GLU A 26 -35.76 -17.85 15.40
C GLU A 26 -35.24 -19.27 15.11
N LEU A 27 -34.60 -19.47 13.96
CA LEU A 27 -33.97 -20.74 13.57
C LEU A 27 -32.82 -21.13 14.52
N LYS A 28 -31.97 -20.18 14.89
CA LYS A 28 -30.90 -20.41 15.89
C LYS A 28 -31.50 -20.85 17.23
N GLN A 29 -32.54 -20.16 17.70
CA GLN A 29 -33.19 -20.50 18.96
C GLN A 29 -33.79 -21.91 18.92
N SER A 30 -34.51 -22.26 17.86
CA SER A 30 -35.10 -23.60 17.68
C SER A 30 -34.05 -24.71 17.66
N MET A 31 -32.91 -24.49 17.00
CA MET A 31 -31.79 -25.45 17.01
C MET A 31 -31.10 -25.55 18.37
N CYS A 32 -30.98 -24.45 19.12
CA CYS A 32 -30.49 -24.49 20.51
C CYS A 32 -31.38 -25.30 21.43
N ASP A 33 -32.71 -25.20 21.29
CA ASP A 33 -33.68 -25.92 22.10
C ASP A 33 -33.61 -27.46 21.86
N GLU A 34 -33.32 -27.88 20.62
CA GLU A 34 -33.16 -29.29 20.23
C GLU A 34 -31.73 -29.84 20.41
N PHE A 35 -30.77 -28.99 20.75
CA PHE A 35 -29.35 -29.37 20.77
C PHE A 35 -29.06 -30.52 21.75
N THR A 36 -29.74 -30.57 22.89
CA THR A 36 -29.52 -31.64 23.88
C THR A 36 -29.74 -33.02 23.27
N ALA A 37 -30.82 -33.20 22.47
CA ALA A 37 -31.10 -34.45 21.79
C ALA A 37 -30.08 -34.77 20.70
N ILE A 38 -29.63 -33.76 19.93
CA ILE A 38 -28.58 -33.90 18.93
C ILE A 38 -27.26 -34.32 19.58
N TYR A 39 -26.87 -33.69 20.67
CA TYR A 39 -25.67 -34.02 21.41
C TYR A 39 -25.69 -35.44 21.99
N GLN A 40 -26.83 -35.85 22.59
CA GLN A 40 -26.98 -37.21 23.10
C GLN A 40 -26.86 -38.25 21.98
N LEU A 41 -27.47 -38.02 20.83
CA LEU A 41 -27.36 -38.90 19.68
C LEU A 41 -25.91 -39.01 19.19
N CYS A 42 -25.21 -37.87 19.02
CA CYS A 42 -23.82 -37.84 18.61
C CYS A 42 -22.92 -38.55 19.62
N SER A 43 -23.09 -38.29 20.90
CA SER A 43 -22.33 -38.93 21.99
C SER A 43 -22.52 -40.44 22.01
N GLU A 44 -23.75 -40.93 21.83
CA GLU A 44 -24.05 -42.38 21.76
C GLU A 44 -23.37 -43.01 20.53
N VAL A 45 -23.40 -42.35 19.36
CA VAL A 45 -22.70 -42.82 18.16
C VAL A 45 -21.19 -42.88 18.40
N LEU A 46 -20.57 -41.82 18.93
CA LEU A 46 -19.15 -41.79 19.22
C LEU A 46 -18.73 -42.86 20.23
N ARG A 47 -19.67 -43.28 21.15
CA ARG A 47 -19.42 -44.30 22.15
C ARG A 47 -19.56 -45.73 21.60
N THR A 48 -20.50 -45.98 20.71
CA THR A 48 -20.91 -47.33 20.33
C THR A 48 -20.55 -47.75 18.89
N ALA A 49 -20.44 -46.77 17.97
CA ALA A 49 -20.21 -47.04 16.55
C ALA A 49 -18.79 -47.63 16.31
N THR A 50 -18.74 -48.56 15.35
CA THR A 50 -17.49 -49.15 14.84
C THR A 50 -17.23 -48.76 13.40
N GLU A 51 -18.21 -48.21 12.70
CA GLU A 51 -18.12 -47.79 11.31
C GLU A 51 -17.38 -46.45 11.19
N ALA A 52 -16.24 -46.41 10.50
CA ALA A 52 -15.37 -45.24 10.41
C ALA A 52 -16.06 -44.07 9.72
N SER A 53 -16.87 -44.34 8.71
CA SER A 53 -17.59 -43.28 7.96
C SER A 53 -18.63 -42.58 8.84
N LEU A 54 -19.33 -43.34 9.69
CA LEU A 54 -20.30 -42.80 10.63
C LEU A 54 -19.65 -41.98 11.75
N ILE A 55 -18.55 -42.48 12.31
CA ILE A 55 -17.75 -41.76 13.31
C ILE A 55 -17.24 -40.41 12.74
N LYS A 56 -16.67 -40.44 11.54
CA LYS A 56 -16.18 -39.24 10.89
C LYS A 56 -17.29 -38.21 10.64
N ALA A 57 -18.41 -38.64 10.07
CA ALA A 57 -19.56 -37.77 9.83
C ALA A 57 -20.15 -37.21 11.15
N THR A 58 -20.06 -37.93 12.26
CA THR A 58 -20.48 -37.44 13.57
C THR A 58 -19.53 -36.39 14.13
N LEU A 59 -18.22 -36.60 14.01
CA LEU A 59 -17.21 -35.63 14.41
C LEU A 59 -17.33 -34.34 13.58
N GLU A 60 -17.50 -34.45 12.26
CA GLU A 60 -17.73 -33.30 11.36
C GLU A 60 -19.00 -32.54 11.72
N THR A 61 -20.08 -33.25 12.10
CA THR A 61 -21.33 -32.64 12.53
C THR A 61 -21.16 -31.88 13.82
N LEU A 62 -20.57 -32.47 14.85
CA LEU A 62 -20.35 -31.81 16.15
C LEU A 62 -19.39 -30.63 16.02
N LEU A 63 -18.38 -30.71 15.16
CA LEU A 63 -17.45 -29.60 14.91
C LEU A 63 -18.18 -28.35 14.40
N ARG A 64 -19.17 -28.53 13.52
CA ARG A 64 -20.00 -27.41 13.02
C ARG A 64 -20.85 -26.75 14.10
N PHE A 65 -21.30 -27.52 15.08
CA PHE A 65 -22.10 -26.99 16.19
C PHE A 65 -21.27 -26.28 17.26
N LEU A 66 -19.95 -26.43 17.28
CA LEU A 66 -19.07 -26.05 18.39
C LEU A 66 -19.13 -24.55 18.76
N ASN A 67 -19.27 -23.68 17.78
CA ASN A 67 -19.23 -22.23 17.99
C ASN A 67 -20.43 -21.66 18.79
N TRP A 68 -21.43 -22.47 19.08
CA TRP A 68 -22.63 -22.03 19.79
C TRP A 68 -23.17 -23.03 20.82
N ILE A 69 -22.45 -24.15 21.03
CA ILE A 69 -22.73 -25.11 22.09
C ILE A 69 -22.45 -24.46 23.45
N PRO A 70 -23.34 -24.61 24.47
CA PRO A 70 -23.00 -24.23 25.83
C PRO A 70 -21.72 -24.95 26.32
N LEU A 71 -20.79 -24.21 26.94
CA LEU A 71 -19.50 -24.72 27.40
C LEU A 71 -19.59 -25.96 28.30
N GLY A 72 -20.68 -26.12 29.05
CA GLY A 72 -20.94 -27.31 29.88
C GLY A 72 -20.90 -28.62 29.09
N TYR A 73 -21.44 -28.65 27.86
CA TYR A 73 -21.37 -29.86 27.01
C TYR A 73 -19.96 -30.23 26.56
N ILE A 74 -19.08 -29.29 26.53
CA ILE A 74 -17.67 -29.47 26.11
C ILE A 74 -16.82 -29.93 27.30
N PHE A 75 -16.94 -29.24 28.42
CA PHE A 75 -16.01 -29.36 29.55
C PHE A 75 -16.52 -30.21 30.70
N GLU A 76 -17.83 -30.33 30.91
CA GLU A 76 -18.38 -31.06 32.02
C GLU A 76 -18.49 -32.58 31.73
N THR A 77 -18.29 -33.38 32.77
CA THR A 77 -18.40 -34.83 32.67
C THR A 77 -19.89 -35.21 32.83
N PRO A 78 -20.53 -35.77 31.80
CA PRO A 78 -21.92 -36.19 31.91
C PRO A 78 -22.07 -37.39 32.84
N PRO A 79 -23.27 -37.65 33.39
CA PRO A 79 -23.52 -38.83 34.24
C PRO A 79 -23.15 -40.17 33.56
N SER A 80 -23.07 -40.17 32.25
CA SER A 80 -22.69 -41.35 31.43
C SER A 80 -21.18 -41.67 31.36
N GLY A 81 -20.31 -40.85 31.95
CA GLY A 81 -18.92 -41.19 32.09
C GLY A 81 -17.88 -40.18 31.71
N GLN A 82 -17.55 -39.97 30.45
CA GLN A 82 -16.44 -39.11 29.98
C GLN A 82 -16.93 -37.80 29.33
N SER A 83 -16.19 -36.69 29.53
CA SER A 83 -16.46 -35.43 28.83
C SER A 83 -16.21 -35.58 27.34
N LEU A 84 -16.70 -34.63 26.53
CA LEU A 84 -16.46 -34.62 25.09
C LEU A 84 -14.95 -34.53 24.80
N ILE A 85 -14.22 -33.68 25.51
CA ILE A 85 -12.74 -33.52 25.35
C ILE A 85 -12.01 -34.82 25.66
N GLU A 86 -12.36 -35.50 26.76
CA GLU A 86 -11.76 -36.78 27.13
C GLU A 86 -12.00 -37.85 26.07
N THR A 87 -13.22 -37.92 25.55
CA THR A 87 -13.61 -38.84 24.48
C THR A 87 -12.83 -38.59 23.19
N LEU A 88 -12.75 -37.31 22.75
CA LEU A 88 -12.03 -36.92 21.56
C LEU A 88 -10.54 -37.35 21.65
N ARG A 89 -9.92 -37.02 22.75
CA ARG A 89 -8.51 -37.25 22.96
C ARG A 89 -8.18 -38.75 23.13
N SER A 90 -8.91 -39.47 24.00
CA SER A 90 -8.56 -40.86 24.34
C SER A 90 -8.89 -41.87 23.26
N ARG A 91 -9.89 -41.60 22.41
CA ARG A 91 -10.40 -42.55 21.41
C ARG A 91 -9.96 -42.22 19.98
N PHE A 92 -9.80 -40.96 19.63
CA PHE A 92 -9.70 -40.55 18.24
C PHE A 92 -8.39 -39.87 17.86
N LEU A 93 -7.69 -39.18 18.78
CA LEU A 93 -6.50 -38.39 18.46
C LEU A 93 -5.31 -39.25 17.98
N GLU A 94 -5.11 -40.41 18.58
CA GLU A 94 -4.00 -41.35 18.21
C GLU A 94 -4.35 -42.19 16.96
N VAL A 95 -5.62 -42.19 16.51
CA VAL A 95 -6.06 -43.00 15.36
C VAL A 95 -5.85 -42.25 14.05
N PRO A 96 -5.08 -42.77 13.06
CA PRO A 96 -4.74 -42.06 11.84
C PRO A 96 -5.92 -41.54 11.03
N ASP A 97 -7.05 -42.23 11.01
CA ASP A 97 -8.22 -41.85 10.22
C ASP A 97 -9.02 -40.70 10.86
N PHE A 98 -8.89 -40.49 12.16
CA PHE A 98 -9.68 -39.49 12.90
C PHE A 98 -8.82 -38.34 13.47
N ARG A 99 -7.49 -38.49 13.52
CA ARG A 99 -6.62 -37.54 14.20
C ARG A 99 -6.72 -36.10 13.64
N ASN A 100 -6.86 -35.93 12.32
CA ASN A 100 -6.99 -34.62 11.70
C ASN A 100 -8.27 -33.90 12.10
N ILE A 101 -9.41 -34.59 12.02
CA ILE A 101 -10.71 -34.01 12.45
C ILE A 101 -10.74 -33.76 13.96
N THR A 102 -10.15 -34.64 14.74
CA THR A 102 -10.06 -34.47 16.20
C THR A 102 -9.20 -33.27 16.57
N LEU A 103 -8.08 -33.09 15.90
CA LEU A 103 -7.21 -31.94 16.15
C LEU A 103 -7.85 -30.62 15.73
N LYS A 104 -8.59 -30.59 14.60
CA LYS A 104 -9.46 -29.46 14.22
C LYS A 104 -10.48 -29.13 15.30
N PHE A 105 -11.09 -30.14 15.86
CA PHE A 105 -12.05 -29.99 16.96
C PHE A 105 -11.41 -29.34 18.19
N LEU A 106 -10.24 -29.86 18.62
CA LEU A 106 -9.49 -29.30 19.75
C LEU A 106 -9.00 -27.87 19.45
N THR A 107 -8.72 -27.56 18.20
CA THR A 107 -8.34 -26.20 17.76
C THR A 107 -9.47 -25.20 17.94
N GLU A 108 -10.69 -25.58 17.57
CA GLU A 108 -11.88 -24.73 17.76
C GLU A 108 -12.17 -24.54 19.26
N ILE A 109 -12.07 -25.59 20.07
CA ILE A 109 -12.19 -25.46 21.54
C ILE A 109 -11.14 -24.52 22.12
N ALA A 110 -9.88 -24.61 21.62
CA ALA A 110 -8.80 -23.75 22.05
C ALA A 110 -9.02 -22.27 21.68
N GLY A 111 -9.82 -22.00 20.66
CA GLY A 111 -10.20 -20.64 20.24
C GLY A 111 -11.38 -20.03 21.03
N LEU A 112 -12.06 -20.80 21.91
CA LEU A 112 -13.21 -20.30 22.65
C LEU A 112 -12.80 -19.41 23.84
N HIS A 113 -13.58 -18.36 24.06
CA HIS A 113 -13.52 -17.58 25.31
C HIS A 113 -14.17 -18.38 26.45
N THR A 114 -13.38 -18.74 27.45
CA THR A 114 -13.83 -19.54 28.57
C THR A 114 -13.81 -18.74 29.86
N GLU A 115 -14.66 -19.15 30.83
CA GLU A 115 -14.63 -18.61 32.17
C GLU A 115 -13.48 -19.26 32.99
N PRO A 116 -12.89 -18.57 33.99
CA PRO A 116 -11.82 -19.12 34.82
C PRO A 116 -12.13 -20.48 35.47
N ALA A 117 -13.41 -20.83 35.61
CA ALA A 117 -13.85 -22.12 36.13
C ALA A 117 -13.42 -23.32 35.27
N TYR A 118 -13.09 -23.08 33.99
CA TYR A 118 -12.64 -24.12 33.05
C TYR A 118 -11.11 -24.13 32.82
N ASP A 119 -10.34 -23.28 33.50
CA ASP A 119 -8.91 -23.17 33.30
C ASP A 119 -8.18 -24.51 33.53
N ASP A 120 -8.51 -25.24 34.61
CA ASP A 120 -7.92 -26.56 34.87
C ASP A 120 -8.23 -27.58 33.77
N LYS A 121 -9.40 -27.51 33.19
CA LYS A 121 -9.82 -28.38 32.07
C LYS A 121 -9.07 -28.04 30.78
N LEU A 122 -8.84 -26.76 30.51
CA LEU A 122 -8.02 -26.28 29.37
C LEU A 122 -6.58 -26.72 29.52
N VAL A 123 -5.99 -26.58 30.72
CA VAL A 123 -4.64 -27.03 31.01
C VAL A 123 -4.51 -28.55 30.81
N SER A 124 -5.49 -29.34 31.33
CA SER A 124 -5.51 -30.79 31.12
C SER A 124 -5.64 -31.13 29.64
N MET A 125 -6.54 -30.44 28.90
CA MET A 125 -6.67 -30.62 27.45
C MET A 125 -5.34 -30.42 26.73
N PHE A 126 -4.67 -29.32 27.02
CA PHE A 126 -3.40 -28.97 26.37
C PHE A 126 -2.30 -29.97 26.70
N THR A 127 -2.05 -30.25 27.98
CA THR A 127 -0.95 -31.13 28.45
C THR A 127 -1.10 -32.55 27.94
N GLU A 128 -2.31 -33.10 27.98
CA GLU A 128 -2.57 -34.46 27.53
C GLU A 128 -2.61 -34.56 26.00
N THR A 129 -3.04 -33.51 25.28
CA THR A 129 -2.92 -33.42 23.82
C THR A 129 -1.45 -33.41 23.40
N LEU A 130 -0.58 -32.61 24.04
CA LEU A 130 0.85 -32.62 23.78
C LEU A 130 1.50 -34.00 24.08
N THR A 131 1.05 -34.67 25.12
CA THR A 131 1.52 -36.03 25.45
C THR A 131 1.17 -37.02 24.35
N ALA A 132 -0.04 -36.94 23.78
CA ALA A 132 -0.42 -37.78 22.64
C ALA A 132 0.35 -37.37 21.35
N ILE A 133 0.54 -36.07 21.09
CA ILE A 133 1.36 -35.61 19.97
C ILE A 133 2.81 -36.10 20.06
N SER A 134 3.39 -36.12 21.24
CA SER A 134 4.78 -36.58 21.41
C SER A 134 4.98 -38.08 21.08
N LYS A 135 3.91 -38.88 21.12
CA LYS A 135 3.95 -40.29 20.64
C LYS A 135 3.85 -40.36 19.11
N ILE A 136 3.05 -39.46 18.50
CA ILE A 136 2.83 -39.42 17.05
C ILE A 136 4.04 -38.80 16.35
N ILE A 137 4.55 -37.69 16.86
CA ILE A 137 5.71 -36.91 16.36
C ILE A 137 6.71 -36.73 17.49
N PRO A 138 7.64 -37.70 17.69
CA PRO A 138 8.68 -37.57 18.71
C PRO A 138 9.55 -36.33 18.48
N LEU A 139 10.03 -35.69 19.54
CA LEU A 139 10.93 -34.52 19.43
C LEU A 139 12.26 -34.83 18.72
N SER A 140 12.68 -36.08 18.68
CA SER A 140 13.88 -36.51 17.96
C SER A 140 13.71 -36.62 16.44
N LEU A 141 12.45 -36.58 15.93
CA LEU A 141 12.14 -36.67 14.50
C LEU A 141 12.54 -35.36 13.80
N ASP A 142 13.27 -35.41 12.69
CA ASP A 142 13.45 -34.22 11.84
C ASP A 142 12.14 -33.91 11.08
N LEU A 143 11.38 -32.96 11.63
CA LEU A 143 10.07 -32.63 11.10
C LEU A 143 10.14 -31.96 9.72
N LYS A 144 11.21 -31.19 9.43
CA LYS A 144 11.39 -30.50 8.14
C LYS A 144 11.57 -31.53 7.01
N SER A 145 12.47 -32.49 7.16
CA SER A 145 12.69 -33.52 6.12
C SER A 145 11.51 -34.49 6.01
N THR A 146 10.88 -34.83 7.15
CA THR A 146 9.73 -35.73 7.20
C THR A 146 8.51 -35.08 6.48
N TYR A 147 8.25 -33.79 6.70
CA TYR A 147 7.12 -33.06 6.04
C TYR A 147 7.27 -33.06 4.52
N SER A 148 8.47 -32.80 4.01
CA SER A 148 8.75 -32.79 2.56
C SER A 148 8.53 -34.13 1.87
N SER A 149 8.72 -35.25 2.61
CA SER A 149 8.55 -36.61 2.10
C SER A 149 7.20 -37.25 2.45
N SER A 150 6.37 -36.60 3.25
CA SER A 150 5.09 -37.11 3.74
C SER A 150 3.94 -36.92 2.75
N ASN A 151 2.87 -37.69 2.95
CA ASN A 151 1.65 -37.57 2.16
C ASN A 151 0.80 -36.39 2.63
N GLY A 152 -0.17 -35.96 1.81
CA GLY A 152 -1.02 -34.80 2.11
C GLY A 152 -1.81 -34.91 3.43
N ARG A 153 -2.11 -36.12 3.91
CA ARG A 153 -2.82 -36.34 5.19
C ARG A 153 -1.92 -36.01 6.38
N ASP A 154 -0.66 -36.37 6.31
CA ASP A 154 0.33 -36.08 7.36
C ASP A 154 0.75 -34.60 7.34
N GLN A 155 0.83 -33.99 6.16
CA GLN A 155 1.01 -32.54 6.01
C GLN A 155 -0.16 -31.78 6.62
N GLU A 156 -1.40 -32.20 6.35
CA GLU A 156 -2.59 -31.62 6.98
C GLU A 156 -2.57 -31.74 8.50
N PHE A 157 -2.04 -32.85 9.04
CA PHE A 157 -1.90 -33.03 10.49
C PHE A 157 -0.94 -32.01 11.11
N VAL A 158 0.19 -31.74 10.47
CA VAL A 158 1.16 -30.74 10.93
C VAL A 158 0.56 -29.33 10.86
N LEU A 159 -0.18 -29.02 9.80
CA LEU A 159 -0.91 -27.75 9.67
C LEU A 159 -1.94 -27.58 10.81
N ASN A 160 -2.74 -28.61 11.07
CA ASN A 160 -3.73 -28.57 12.16
C ASN A 160 -3.06 -28.47 13.53
N LEU A 161 -1.87 -29.05 13.71
CA LEU A 161 -1.08 -28.90 14.94
C LEU A 161 -0.58 -27.46 15.11
N ALA A 162 -0.12 -26.81 14.04
CA ALA A 162 0.24 -25.40 14.07
C ALA A 162 -0.95 -24.55 14.51
N LEU A 163 -2.13 -24.76 13.91
CA LEU A 163 -3.35 -24.04 14.24
C LEU A 163 -3.78 -24.29 15.70
N PHE A 164 -3.71 -25.52 16.18
CA PHE A 164 -4.03 -25.84 17.57
C PHE A 164 -3.13 -25.10 18.56
N LEU A 165 -1.81 -25.17 18.35
CA LEU A 165 -0.83 -24.50 19.22
C LEU A 165 -0.99 -22.97 19.18
N THR A 166 -1.11 -22.39 17.99
CA THR A 166 -1.24 -20.93 17.85
C THR A 166 -2.54 -20.40 18.44
N ASN A 167 -3.67 -21.07 18.21
CA ASN A 167 -4.96 -20.69 18.80
C ASN A 167 -4.94 -20.82 20.33
N PHE A 168 -4.41 -21.92 20.83
CA PHE A 168 -4.32 -22.15 22.26
C PHE A 168 -3.46 -21.08 22.95
N PHE A 169 -2.27 -20.81 22.44
CA PHE A 169 -1.39 -19.78 22.98
C PHE A 169 -1.96 -18.37 22.82
N THR A 170 -2.64 -18.10 21.72
CA THR A 170 -3.25 -16.78 21.48
C THR A 170 -4.32 -16.45 22.51
N MET A 171 -5.09 -17.45 22.94
CA MET A 171 -6.25 -17.26 23.84
C MET A 171 -5.92 -17.54 25.31
N HIS A 172 -5.10 -18.53 25.61
CA HIS A 172 -4.95 -19.09 26.94
C HIS A 172 -3.49 -19.12 27.45
N LEU A 173 -2.60 -18.33 26.86
CA LEU A 173 -1.17 -18.32 27.26
C LEU A 173 -0.99 -18.03 28.74
N ASN A 174 -1.69 -17.05 29.28
CA ASN A 174 -1.62 -16.65 30.67
C ASN A 174 -2.00 -17.78 31.65
N VAL A 175 -2.92 -18.66 31.25
CA VAL A 175 -3.36 -19.81 32.07
C VAL A 175 -2.24 -20.84 32.21
N ILE A 176 -1.44 -21.04 31.13
CA ILE A 176 -0.35 -22.03 31.12
C ILE A 176 0.96 -21.46 31.68
N GLU A 177 1.18 -20.15 31.68
CA GLU A 177 2.43 -19.52 32.13
C GLU A 177 2.71 -19.70 33.63
N ASN A 178 1.84 -20.32 34.40
CA ASN A 178 2.12 -20.61 35.80
C ASN A 178 3.27 -21.64 35.95
N LEU A 179 3.89 -21.65 37.11
CA LEU A 179 5.07 -22.48 37.37
C LEU A 179 4.83 -23.99 37.23
N MET A 180 3.63 -24.45 37.50
CA MET A 180 3.26 -25.86 37.40
C MET A 180 3.21 -26.43 36.00
N ASN A 181 3.02 -25.56 34.99
CA ASN A 181 2.88 -25.94 33.60
C ASN A 181 4.06 -25.56 32.70
N ARG A 182 5.19 -25.11 33.31
CA ARG A 182 6.35 -24.57 32.58
C ARG A 182 6.93 -25.57 31.55
N ASP A 183 7.03 -26.81 31.89
CA ASP A 183 7.60 -27.82 30.97
C ASP A 183 6.71 -28.03 29.74
N PHE A 184 5.40 -28.06 29.91
CA PHE A 184 4.46 -28.16 28.80
C PHE A 184 4.39 -26.89 27.95
N LEU A 185 4.50 -25.71 28.59
CA LEU A 185 4.63 -24.43 27.89
C LEU A 185 5.84 -24.45 26.95
N THR A 186 7.01 -24.81 27.48
CA THR A 186 8.26 -24.89 26.72
C THR A 186 8.16 -25.95 25.62
N HIS A 187 7.60 -27.10 25.93
CA HIS A 187 7.44 -28.23 25.00
C HIS A 187 6.52 -27.84 23.80
N GLY A 188 5.39 -27.20 24.07
CA GLY A 188 4.49 -26.73 23.01
C GLY A 188 5.14 -25.69 22.10
N HIS A 189 5.89 -24.75 22.67
CA HIS A 189 6.64 -23.77 21.89
C HIS A 189 7.78 -24.39 21.07
N PHE A 190 8.45 -25.43 21.56
CA PHE A 190 9.44 -26.15 20.76
C PHE A 190 8.83 -26.88 19.57
N TYR A 191 7.62 -27.45 19.71
CA TYR A 191 6.90 -27.97 18.55
C TYR A 191 6.63 -26.86 17.54
N LEU A 192 6.17 -25.69 18.00
CA LEU A 192 5.89 -24.57 17.10
C LEU A 192 7.17 -24.04 16.41
N ILE A 193 8.31 -23.98 17.10
CA ILE A 193 9.63 -23.69 16.49
C ILE A 193 9.94 -24.67 15.35
N ARG A 194 9.79 -25.96 15.59
CA ARG A 194 10.08 -26.99 14.59
C ARG A 194 9.12 -26.96 13.40
N ILE A 195 7.85 -26.66 13.65
CA ILE A 195 6.87 -26.42 12.59
C ILE A 195 7.26 -25.19 11.77
N SER A 196 7.71 -24.10 12.43
CA SER A 196 8.17 -22.89 11.76
C SER A 196 9.42 -23.10 10.88
N GLN A 197 10.17 -24.17 11.07
CA GLN A 197 11.34 -24.52 10.24
C GLN A 197 10.95 -25.21 8.92
N ILE A 198 9.71 -25.69 8.78
CA ILE A 198 9.23 -26.37 7.57
C ILE A 198 9.26 -25.42 6.37
N ASP A 199 9.60 -25.94 5.18
CA ASP A 199 9.65 -25.18 3.94
C ASP A 199 8.26 -25.11 3.26
N ASP A 200 7.27 -24.60 4.00
CA ASP A 200 5.93 -24.32 3.54
C ASP A 200 5.51 -22.92 4.01
N ARG A 201 5.18 -22.05 3.05
CA ARG A 201 4.86 -20.63 3.33
C ARG A 201 3.59 -20.46 4.16
N GLU A 202 2.57 -21.26 3.92
CA GLU A 202 1.28 -21.13 4.62
C GLU A 202 1.40 -21.60 6.08
N VAL A 203 2.10 -22.70 6.30
CA VAL A 203 2.42 -23.17 7.66
C VAL A 203 3.24 -22.13 8.41
N PHE A 204 4.25 -21.54 7.76
CA PHE A 204 5.08 -20.51 8.37
C PHE A 204 4.30 -19.23 8.70
N LYS A 205 3.39 -18.76 7.83
CA LYS A 205 2.55 -17.60 8.09
C LYS A 205 1.69 -17.74 9.34
N ILE A 206 1.07 -18.93 9.53
CA ILE A 206 0.27 -19.23 10.73
C ILE A 206 1.13 -19.12 12.00
N CYS A 207 2.32 -19.69 11.98
CA CYS A 207 3.23 -19.60 13.12
C CYS A 207 3.71 -18.14 13.34
N LEU A 208 4.04 -17.41 12.28
CA LEU A 208 4.58 -16.06 12.33
C LEU A 208 3.60 -15.08 12.98
N GLU A 209 2.30 -15.20 12.72
CA GLU A 209 1.27 -14.36 13.33
C GLU A 209 1.30 -14.45 14.87
N TYR A 210 1.34 -15.68 15.39
CA TYR A 210 1.48 -15.90 16.82
C TYR A 210 2.84 -15.40 17.37
N TRP A 211 3.95 -15.71 16.67
CA TRP A 211 5.27 -15.27 17.10
C TRP A 211 5.37 -13.75 17.19
N THR A 212 4.85 -13.02 16.19
CA THR A 212 4.85 -11.56 16.19
C THR A 212 4.06 -11.01 17.37
N LYS A 213 2.88 -11.60 17.68
CA LYS A 213 2.09 -11.24 18.85
C LYS A 213 2.87 -11.43 20.14
N LEU A 214 3.44 -12.62 20.35
CA LEU A 214 4.19 -12.94 21.57
C LEU A 214 5.37 -11.99 21.78
N VAL A 215 6.19 -11.76 20.75
CA VAL A 215 7.40 -10.93 20.89
C VAL A 215 7.07 -9.45 21.06
N SER A 216 5.97 -8.95 20.44
CA SER A 216 5.52 -7.58 20.66
C SER A 216 5.01 -7.38 22.09
N GLU A 217 4.22 -8.32 22.64
CA GLU A 217 3.75 -8.26 24.03
C GLU A 217 4.94 -8.24 25.03
N LEU A 218 5.94 -9.12 24.81
CA LEU A 218 7.14 -9.14 25.65
C LEU A 218 7.98 -7.87 25.54
N TYR A 219 8.02 -7.26 24.36
CA TYR A 219 8.70 -6.00 24.13
C TYR A 219 7.98 -4.84 24.82
N ASP A 220 6.66 -4.75 24.68
CA ASP A 220 5.83 -3.71 25.32
C ASP A 220 5.91 -3.79 26.84
N GLU A 221 5.90 -5.01 27.41
CA GLU A 221 6.11 -5.22 28.85
C GLU A 221 7.50 -4.72 29.31
N MET A 222 8.54 -4.99 28.51
CA MET A 222 9.89 -4.50 28.80
C MET A 222 9.97 -2.96 28.73
N GLN A 223 9.27 -2.33 27.79
CA GLN A 223 9.24 -0.87 27.65
C GLN A 223 8.41 -0.17 28.74
N ALA A 224 7.39 -0.84 29.26
CA ALA A 224 6.53 -0.30 30.32
C ALA A 224 7.20 -0.23 31.70
N LEU A 225 8.38 -0.87 31.86
CA LEU A 225 9.12 -0.79 33.12
C LEU A 225 9.66 0.62 33.36
N PRO A 226 9.54 1.16 34.58
CA PRO A 226 10.09 2.48 34.89
C PRO A 226 11.61 2.50 34.69
N ILE A 227 12.08 3.40 33.83
CA ILE A 227 13.49 3.58 33.50
C ILE A 227 14.20 4.21 34.72
N THR A 228 14.67 3.39 35.64
CA THR A 228 15.46 3.82 36.79
C THR A 228 16.97 3.95 36.49
N ASP A 229 17.43 3.52 35.32
CA ASP A 229 18.85 3.48 34.96
C ASP A 229 19.37 4.64 34.09
N MET A 230 18.54 5.64 33.76
CA MET A 230 18.99 6.74 32.87
C MET A 230 19.66 7.92 33.57
N ASN A 231 19.91 7.87 34.89
CA ASN A 231 20.64 8.95 35.55
C ASN A 231 21.62 8.45 36.64
N PRO A 232 22.91 8.21 36.26
CA PRO A 232 23.94 7.82 37.24
C PRO A 232 24.10 8.81 38.38
N LEU A 233 23.65 10.06 38.25
CA LEU A 233 23.73 11.12 39.27
C LEU A 233 22.61 11.01 40.32
N LEU A 234 21.52 10.32 40.08
CA LEU A 234 20.44 10.06 41.05
C LEU A 234 20.75 8.85 41.96
N ASN A 235 21.70 8.01 41.60
CA ASN A 235 22.11 6.84 42.39
C ASN A 235 23.04 7.18 43.59
N MET A 236 23.43 8.41 43.75
CA MET A 236 24.30 8.82 44.89
C MET A 236 23.55 9.13 46.21
N GLY A 237 22.23 8.98 46.29
CA GLY A 237 21.42 9.42 47.41
C GLY A 237 20.45 8.42 48.04
N ILE A 238 20.34 7.18 47.57
CA ILE A 238 19.40 6.21 48.15
C ILE A 238 20.18 4.99 48.73
N PRO A 239 20.17 4.74 50.05
CA PRO A 239 20.77 3.54 50.59
C PRO A 239 19.98 2.27 50.21
N GLY A 240 20.50 1.54 49.36
CA GLY A 240 20.67 0.09 49.23
C GLY A 240 19.49 -0.86 49.33
N ASN A 241 18.30 -0.78 48.78
CA ASN A 241 17.49 -1.98 48.58
C ASN A 241 16.64 -1.94 47.27
N GLY A 242 16.25 -0.76 46.79
CA GLY A 242 15.37 -0.65 45.63
C GLY A 242 15.99 -1.08 44.30
N ALA A 243 17.28 -0.83 44.08
CA ALA A 243 17.97 -1.20 42.80
C ALA A 243 18.23 -2.71 42.69
N ARG A 244 18.39 -3.41 43.82
CA ARG A 244 18.52 -4.89 43.84
C ARG A 244 17.18 -5.61 43.63
N GLU A 245 16.08 -5.04 44.07
CA GLU A 245 14.73 -5.60 43.86
C GLU A 245 14.28 -5.45 42.39
N LEU A 246 14.59 -4.34 41.72
CA LEU A 246 14.28 -4.18 40.27
C LEU A 246 15.17 -5.07 39.36
N ALA A 247 16.45 -5.27 39.73
CA ALA A 247 17.32 -6.17 38.98
C ALA A 247 16.91 -7.64 39.11
N ASN A 248 16.15 -8.00 40.12
CA ASN A 248 15.62 -9.36 40.36
C ASN A 248 14.13 -9.51 39.98
N TYR A 249 13.48 -8.51 39.34
CA TYR A 249 12.11 -8.67 38.86
C TYR A 249 12.11 -9.71 37.73
N PRO A 250 11.36 -10.83 37.88
CA PRO A 250 11.37 -11.89 36.88
C PRO A 250 10.58 -11.44 35.64
N LEU A 251 11.27 -10.78 34.71
CA LEU A 251 10.68 -10.42 33.43
C LEU A 251 10.10 -11.65 32.75
N ARG A 252 8.88 -11.55 32.26
CA ARG A 252 8.17 -12.60 31.52
C ARG A 252 9.04 -13.17 30.39
N LYS A 253 9.81 -12.30 29.68
CA LYS A 253 10.75 -12.73 28.62
C LYS A 253 11.77 -13.78 29.06
N ASN A 254 12.15 -13.79 30.35
CA ASN A 254 13.12 -14.76 30.88
C ASN A 254 12.60 -16.19 30.90
N LYS A 255 11.27 -16.39 30.89
CA LYS A 255 10.65 -17.71 30.74
C LYS A 255 10.87 -18.30 29.34
N TYR A 256 11.09 -17.44 28.35
CA TYR A 256 11.18 -17.78 26.95
C TYR A 256 12.60 -17.68 26.35
N THR A 257 13.65 -17.47 27.15
CA THR A 257 15.01 -17.20 26.67
C THR A 257 15.47 -18.18 25.58
N GLU A 258 15.36 -19.49 25.83
CA GLU A 258 15.76 -20.52 24.87
C GLU A 258 14.86 -20.55 23.63
N ILE A 259 13.55 -20.38 23.82
CA ILE A 259 12.56 -20.32 22.73
C ILE A 259 12.86 -19.10 21.83
N LEU A 260 13.12 -17.93 22.41
CA LEU A 260 13.42 -16.69 21.67
C LEU A 260 14.74 -16.81 20.89
N SER A 261 15.76 -17.46 21.43
CA SER A 261 17.03 -17.70 20.72
C SER A 261 16.83 -18.63 19.50
N ASN A 262 16.10 -19.72 19.67
CA ASN A 262 15.73 -20.59 18.56
C ASN A 262 14.86 -19.86 17.53
N LEU A 263 13.93 -19.03 17.99
CA LEU A 263 13.07 -18.24 17.10
C LEU A 263 13.86 -17.23 16.27
N ARG A 264 14.89 -16.56 16.84
CA ARG A 264 15.81 -15.70 16.08
C ARG A 264 16.46 -16.45 14.93
N THR A 265 16.96 -17.65 15.23
CA THR A 265 17.55 -18.52 14.19
C THR A 265 16.55 -18.82 13.09
N VAL A 266 15.31 -19.21 13.43
CA VAL A 266 14.26 -19.48 12.46
C VAL A 266 13.92 -18.22 11.63
N MET A 267 13.74 -17.05 12.26
CA MET A 267 13.40 -15.81 11.54
C MET A 267 14.52 -15.38 10.58
N ILE A 268 15.79 -15.60 10.94
CA ILE A 268 16.94 -15.36 10.07
C ILE A 268 16.92 -16.32 8.87
N GLU A 269 16.68 -17.60 9.09
CA GLU A 269 16.67 -18.63 8.05
C GLU A 269 15.45 -18.56 7.12
N LYS A 270 14.34 -18.07 7.61
CA LYS A 270 13.09 -17.90 6.85
C LYS A 270 12.88 -16.50 6.28
N MET A 271 13.89 -15.62 6.39
CA MET A 271 13.79 -14.28 5.79
C MET A 271 13.60 -14.42 4.28
N VAL A 272 12.58 -13.74 3.75
CA VAL A 272 12.28 -13.74 2.32
C VAL A 272 12.89 -12.53 1.61
N ARG A 273 12.93 -12.60 0.28
CA ARG A 273 13.53 -11.56 -0.57
C ARG A 273 12.85 -10.19 -0.38
N PRO A 274 13.60 -9.13 -0.04
CA PRO A 274 13.09 -7.76 -0.06
C PRO A 274 12.79 -7.29 -1.49
N GLU A 275 11.86 -6.36 -1.63
CA GLU A 275 11.50 -5.77 -2.93
C GLU A 275 12.70 -5.11 -3.65
N GLU A 276 13.64 -4.58 -2.87
CA GLU A 276 14.82 -3.90 -3.40
C GLU A 276 15.90 -4.82 -4.00
N VAL A 277 15.83 -6.11 -3.75
CA VAL A 277 16.80 -7.08 -4.26
C VAL A 277 16.34 -7.59 -5.62
N LEU A 278 17.13 -7.28 -6.65
CA LEU A 278 16.82 -7.61 -8.04
C LEU A 278 17.60 -8.81 -8.58
N ILE A 279 18.63 -9.27 -7.87
CA ILE A 279 19.49 -10.37 -8.30
C ILE A 279 19.08 -11.63 -7.55
N VAL A 280 18.64 -12.65 -8.28
CA VAL A 280 18.13 -13.93 -7.74
C VAL A 280 18.61 -15.10 -8.55
N GLU A 281 18.63 -16.28 -7.91
CA GLU A 281 18.77 -17.56 -8.57
C GLU A 281 17.41 -18.03 -9.10
N ASN A 282 17.34 -18.39 -10.39
CA ASN A 282 16.15 -18.97 -11.01
C ASN A 282 16.08 -20.49 -10.77
N ASP A 283 15.00 -21.13 -11.23
CA ASP A 283 14.80 -22.57 -11.09
C ASP A 283 15.83 -23.42 -11.86
N GLU A 284 16.51 -22.82 -12.86
CA GLU A 284 17.59 -23.43 -13.62
C GLU A 284 18.97 -23.29 -12.95
N GLY A 285 19.06 -22.60 -11.80
CA GLY A 285 20.29 -22.33 -11.07
C GLY A 285 21.15 -21.20 -11.66
N GLU A 286 20.58 -20.32 -12.46
CA GLU A 286 21.24 -19.17 -13.05
C GLU A 286 20.95 -17.90 -12.25
N ILE A 287 21.92 -16.98 -12.20
CA ILE A 287 21.73 -15.66 -11.59
C ILE A 287 21.09 -14.72 -12.59
N VAL A 288 19.86 -14.35 -12.32
CA VAL A 288 19.04 -13.50 -13.19
C VAL A 288 18.58 -12.22 -12.49
N ARG A 289 18.16 -11.25 -13.31
CA ARG A 289 17.48 -10.03 -12.82
C ARG A 289 15.97 -10.23 -12.81
N GLU A 290 15.35 -10.10 -11.66
CA GLU A 290 13.91 -10.25 -11.49
C GLU A 290 13.35 -9.24 -10.48
N PHE A 291 12.18 -8.65 -10.78
CA PHE A 291 11.44 -7.80 -9.85
C PHE A 291 10.46 -8.62 -9.02
N VAL A 292 10.33 -8.30 -7.74
CA VAL A 292 9.29 -8.89 -6.89
C VAL A 292 7.93 -8.31 -7.31
N LYS A 293 7.09 -9.15 -7.88
CA LYS A 293 5.71 -8.79 -8.30
C LYS A 293 4.66 -9.29 -7.32
N GLU A 294 4.99 -10.26 -6.49
CA GLU A 294 4.08 -10.89 -5.55
C GLU A 294 3.90 -10.03 -4.30
N SER A 295 2.70 -9.46 -4.12
CA SER A 295 2.33 -8.73 -2.91
C SER A 295 2.49 -9.56 -1.63
N ASP A 296 2.29 -10.86 -1.73
CA ASP A 296 2.40 -11.85 -0.66
C ASP A 296 3.84 -11.96 -0.12
N THR A 297 4.83 -12.02 -1.02
CA THR A 297 6.26 -12.05 -0.63
C THR A 297 6.67 -10.73 0.05
N ILE A 298 6.19 -9.59 -0.45
CA ILE A 298 6.44 -8.27 0.16
C ILE A 298 5.83 -8.20 1.56
N GLN A 299 4.60 -8.69 1.74
CA GLN A 299 3.96 -8.71 3.04
C GLN A 299 4.66 -9.65 4.02
N LEU A 300 5.04 -10.84 3.56
CA LEU A 300 5.76 -11.82 4.37
C LEU A 300 7.12 -11.26 4.84
N TYR A 301 7.85 -10.55 3.96
CA TYR A 301 9.07 -9.85 4.35
C TYR A 301 8.81 -8.83 5.48
N LYS A 302 7.77 -8.01 5.36
CA LYS A 302 7.42 -7.00 6.37
C LYS A 302 7.12 -7.64 7.73
N SER A 303 6.32 -8.70 7.75
CA SER A 303 5.94 -9.40 8.97
C SER A 303 7.12 -10.13 9.62
N THR A 304 7.97 -10.80 8.83
CA THR A 304 9.17 -11.49 9.34
C THR A 304 10.20 -10.48 9.89
N ARG A 305 10.38 -9.35 9.18
CA ARG A 305 11.20 -8.23 9.66
C ARG A 305 10.70 -7.68 10.98
N GLU A 306 9.41 -7.42 11.12
CA GLU A 306 8.81 -6.88 12.35
C GLU A 306 9.09 -7.81 13.54
N CYS A 307 8.84 -9.09 13.38
CA CYS A 307 9.15 -10.10 14.39
C CYS A 307 10.64 -10.10 14.76
N LEU A 308 11.54 -10.09 13.78
CA LEU A 308 13.00 -10.12 14.02
C LEU A 308 13.51 -8.82 14.66
N VAL A 309 12.91 -7.66 14.37
CA VAL A 309 13.22 -6.38 15.03
C VAL A 309 12.85 -6.44 16.51
N PHE A 310 11.66 -6.92 16.87
CA PHE A 310 11.28 -7.10 18.27
C PHE A 310 12.21 -8.10 18.99
N LEU A 311 12.54 -9.23 18.36
CA LEU A 311 13.49 -10.20 18.89
C LEU A 311 14.87 -9.59 19.15
N THR A 312 15.33 -8.71 18.25
CA THR A 312 16.60 -7.99 18.40
C THR A 312 16.53 -7.01 19.58
N HIS A 313 15.45 -6.26 19.74
CA HIS A 313 15.27 -5.39 20.91
C HIS A 313 15.20 -6.15 22.23
N LEU A 314 14.65 -7.36 22.24
CA LEU A 314 14.60 -8.21 23.44
C LEU A 314 15.98 -8.73 23.86
N ASP A 315 16.86 -9.06 22.91
CA ASP A 315 18.26 -9.42 23.15
C ASP A 315 19.15 -9.16 21.93
N VAL A 316 19.83 -8.02 21.96
CA VAL A 316 20.76 -7.58 20.92
C VAL A 316 21.97 -8.50 20.80
N ASN A 317 22.53 -8.96 21.94
CA ASN A 317 23.75 -9.75 21.95
C ASN A 317 23.54 -11.12 21.31
N ASP A 318 22.44 -11.79 21.63
CA ASP A 318 22.10 -13.08 21.05
C ASP A 318 21.86 -12.96 19.52
N THR A 319 21.19 -11.89 19.08
CA THR A 319 20.99 -11.63 17.64
C THR A 319 22.33 -11.40 16.91
N GLU A 320 23.22 -10.55 17.48
CA GLU A 320 24.56 -10.28 16.95
C GLU A 320 25.39 -11.57 16.85
N GLN A 321 25.36 -12.39 17.90
CA GLN A 321 26.11 -13.66 17.96
C GLN A 321 25.64 -14.62 16.87
N ILE A 322 24.32 -14.89 16.78
CA ILE A 322 23.75 -15.81 15.78
C ILE A 322 24.11 -15.38 14.37
N MET A 323 23.93 -14.07 14.04
CA MET A 323 24.23 -13.55 12.71
C MET A 323 25.74 -13.62 12.39
N SER A 324 26.60 -13.31 13.36
CA SER A 324 28.06 -13.37 13.20
C SER A 324 28.56 -14.80 13.00
N GLU A 325 28.03 -15.77 13.74
CA GLU A 325 28.36 -17.18 13.57
C GLU A 325 27.92 -17.72 12.20
N LYS A 326 26.70 -17.37 11.75
CA LYS A 326 26.21 -17.72 10.41
C LYS A 326 27.06 -17.09 9.31
N LEU A 327 27.49 -15.84 9.47
CA LEU A 327 28.39 -15.17 8.52
C LEU A 327 29.76 -15.85 8.45
N ALA A 328 30.34 -16.20 9.61
CA ALA A 328 31.60 -16.94 9.66
C ALA A 328 31.53 -18.25 8.88
N ARG A 329 30.39 -18.97 8.96
CA ARG A 329 30.17 -20.23 8.20
C ARG A 329 30.01 -20.02 6.69
N GLN A 330 29.58 -18.80 6.26
CA GLN A 330 29.62 -18.44 4.85
C GLN A 330 31.05 -18.19 4.38
N VAL A 331 31.86 -17.50 5.20
CA VAL A 331 33.25 -17.13 4.88
C VAL A 331 34.17 -18.38 4.86
N ASP A 332 34.06 -19.29 5.83
CA ASP A 332 34.84 -20.53 5.87
C ASP A 332 34.39 -21.59 4.86
N GLY A 333 33.20 -21.38 4.27
CA GLY A 333 32.65 -22.22 3.22
C GLY A 333 31.85 -23.42 3.71
N SER A 334 31.72 -23.65 5.03
CA SER A 334 30.99 -24.79 5.59
C SER A 334 29.50 -24.79 5.29
N GLU A 335 28.89 -23.59 5.20
CA GLU A 335 27.47 -23.41 4.85
C GLU A 335 27.29 -22.49 3.62
N TRP A 336 28.33 -22.29 2.79
CA TRP A 336 28.23 -21.42 1.64
C TRP A 336 27.22 -21.93 0.63
N SER A 337 26.22 -21.12 0.39
CA SER A 337 25.32 -21.20 -0.76
C SER A 337 24.74 -19.79 -1.05
N TRP A 338 24.27 -19.58 -2.26
CA TRP A 338 23.62 -18.30 -2.60
C TRP A 338 22.39 -18.07 -1.73
N ALA A 339 21.57 -19.10 -1.52
CA ALA A 339 20.38 -19.03 -0.69
C ALA A 339 20.71 -18.65 0.77
N ASN A 340 21.68 -19.32 1.40
CA ASN A 340 22.05 -19.04 2.79
C ASN A 340 22.66 -17.64 2.96
N CYS A 341 23.53 -17.23 2.02
CA CYS A 341 24.12 -15.90 2.03
C CYS A 341 23.06 -14.81 1.87
N ASN A 342 22.14 -14.97 0.92
CA ASN A 342 21.04 -14.04 0.65
C ASN A 342 20.15 -13.88 1.89
N THR A 343 19.63 -14.97 2.42
CA THR A 343 18.74 -15.00 3.57
C THR A 343 19.34 -14.29 4.78
N LEU A 344 20.62 -14.60 5.09
CA LEU A 344 21.36 -13.97 6.17
C LEU A 344 21.52 -12.45 5.95
N CYS A 345 21.93 -12.03 4.76
CA CYS A 345 22.15 -10.63 4.45
C CYS A 345 20.83 -9.82 4.46
N TRP A 346 19.72 -10.43 4.00
CA TRP A 346 18.39 -9.80 4.08
C TRP A 346 17.94 -9.66 5.55
N ALA A 347 18.23 -10.65 6.39
CA ALA A 347 17.96 -10.55 7.82
C ALA A 347 18.81 -9.45 8.49
N ILE A 348 20.10 -9.36 8.17
CA ILE A 348 21.00 -8.28 8.67
C ILE A 348 20.48 -6.91 8.26
N GLY A 349 20.08 -6.72 6.99
CA GLY A 349 19.53 -5.46 6.53
C GLY A 349 18.20 -5.10 7.20
N SER A 350 17.36 -6.11 7.50
CA SER A 350 16.03 -5.92 8.07
C SER A 350 16.02 -5.35 9.49
N ILE A 351 17.07 -5.57 10.29
CA ILE A 351 17.17 -5.10 11.69
C ILE A 351 17.83 -3.72 11.83
N SER A 352 17.97 -2.97 10.76
CA SER A 352 18.54 -1.62 10.82
C SER A 352 17.81 -0.73 11.83
N GLY A 353 18.58 -0.15 12.74
CA GLY A 353 18.06 0.72 13.81
C GLY A 353 17.59 -0.01 15.07
N ALA A 354 17.60 -1.35 15.09
CA ALA A 354 17.22 -2.12 16.28
C ALA A 354 18.35 -2.25 17.33
N MET A 355 19.59 -1.90 16.94
CA MET A 355 20.76 -1.89 17.86
C MET A 355 21.10 -0.45 18.27
N ASN A 356 21.79 -0.30 19.40
CA ASN A 356 22.41 1.00 19.74
C ASN A 356 23.54 1.32 18.77
N GLU A 357 23.91 2.61 18.68
CA GLU A 357 24.84 3.12 17.67
C GLU A 357 26.23 2.45 17.71
N GLU A 358 26.75 2.17 18.90
CA GLU A 358 28.07 1.59 19.07
C GLU A 358 28.11 0.10 18.67
N THR A 359 27.09 -0.66 19.07
CA THR A 359 26.94 -2.07 18.68
C THR A 359 26.68 -2.18 17.17
N GLU A 360 25.79 -1.36 16.62
CA GLU A 360 25.49 -1.33 15.18
C GLU A 360 26.77 -1.05 14.37
N LYS A 361 27.59 -0.08 14.82
CA LYS A 361 28.86 0.25 14.17
C LYS A 361 29.84 -0.94 14.14
N ARG A 362 30.08 -1.56 15.30
CA ARG A 362 30.98 -2.71 15.41
C ARG A 362 30.51 -3.87 14.53
N PHE A 363 29.24 -4.18 14.61
CA PHE A 363 28.61 -5.26 13.84
C PHE A 363 28.71 -5.02 12.34
N LEU A 364 28.29 -3.86 11.86
CA LEU A 364 28.30 -3.53 10.42
C LEU A 364 29.70 -3.48 9.82
N VAL A 365 30.68 -2.93 10.53
CA VAL A 365 32.08 -2.92 10.05
C VAL A 365 32.58 -4.34 9.82
N THR A 366 32.27 -5.25 10.73
CA THR A 366 32.62 -6.67 10.62
C THR A 366 31.89 -7.31 9.44
N VAL A 367 30.58 -7.15 9.34
CA VAL A 367 29.74 -7.70 8.25
C VAL A 367 30.25 -7.26 6.88
N ILE A 368 30.46 -5.96 6.67
CA ILE A 368 30.89 -5.44 5.38
C ILE A 368 32.31 -5.87 5.04
N LYS A 369 33.21 -5.91 6.02
CA LYS A 369 34.58 -6.42 5.83
C LYS A 369 34.57 -7.89 5.36
N ASP A 370 33.78 -8.73 6.02
CA ASP A 370 33.71 -10.17 5.74
C ASP A 370 33.06 -10.40 4.35
N LEU A 371 32.01 -9.67 4.00
CA LEU A 371 31.39 -9.75 2.67
C LEU A 371 32.32 -9.26 1.55
N LEU A 372 33.08 -8.19 1.76
CA LEU A 372 34.09 -7.75 0.81
C LEU A 372 35.20 -8.81 0.62
N GLY A 373 35.68 -9.42 1.71
CA GLY A 373 36.62 -10.53 1.66
C GLY A 373 36.03 -11.74 0.90
N LEU A 374 34.75 -12.02 1.09
CA LEU A 374 34.05 -13.09 0.37
C LEU A 374 33.98 -12.82 -1.14
N THR A 375 33.80 -11.55 -1.56
CA THR A 375 33.83 -11.17 -2.97
C THR A 375 35.17 -11.47 -3.64
N GLU A 376 36.28 -11.36 -2.90
CA GLU A 376 37.61 -11.67 -3.40
C GLU A 376 37.87 -13.19 -3.43
N MET A 377 37.37 -13.94 -2.44
CA MET A 377 37.56 -15.38 -2.33
C MET A 377 36.72 -16.19 -3.32
N LYS A 378 35.46 -15.79 -3.55
CA LYS A 378 34.53 -16.49 -4.44
C LYS A 378 34.71 -16.01 -5.89
N ARG A 379 35.28 -16.88 -6.71
CA ARG A 379 35.51 -16.59 -8.14
C ARG A 379 34.23 -16.84 -8.95
N GLY A 380 34.09 -16.13 -10.04
CA GLY A 380 32.97 -16.25 -10.96
C GLY A 380 32.06 -15.03 -10.94
N LYS A 381 31.44 -14.76 -12.09
CA LYS A 381 30.57 -13.60 -12.32
C LYS A 381 29.34 -13.60 -11.41
N ASP A 382 28.72 -14.77 -11.28
CA ASP A 382 27.48 -14.94 -10.53
C ASP A 382 27.71 -14.83 -9.01
N ASN A 383 28.80 -15.45 -8.50
CA ASN A 383 29.17 -15.29 -7.09
C ASN A 383 29.43 -13.81 -6.74
N LYS A 384 30.12 -13.08 -7.60
CA LYS A 384 30.38 -11.64 -7.39
C LYS A 384 29.07 -10.84 -7.43
N ALA A 385 28.16 -11.16 -8.37
CA ALA A 385 26.88 -10.48 -8.47
C ALA A 385 26.01 -10.68 -7.20
N VAL A 386 25.93 -11.90 -6.69
CA VAL A 386 25.19 -12.23 -5.45
C VAL A 386 25.78 -11.49 -4.25
N VAL A 387 27.11 -11.54 -4.05
CA VAL A 387 27.74 -10.87 -2.89
C VAL A 387 27.63 -9.34 -3.01
N ALA A 388 27.81 -8.77 -4.21
CA ALA A 388 27.62 -7.34 -4.47
C ALA A 388 26.18 -6.89 -4.17
N SER A 389 25.19 -7.67 -4.62
CA SER A 389 23.77 -7.44 -4.32
C SER A 389 23.51 -7.36 -2.81
N ASN A 390 24.06 -8.29 -2.07
CA ASN A 390 23.92 -8.35 -0.61
C ASN A 390 24.59 -7.17 0.10
N ILE A 391 25.79 -6.79 -0.31
CA ILE A 391 26.48 -5.58 0.20
C ILE A 391 25.63 -4.34 -0.07
N MET A 392 25.15 -4.15 -1.31
CA MET A 392 24.34 -2.99 -1.70
C MET A 392 23.04 -2.92 -0.91
N TYR A 393 22.36 -4.06 -0.73
CA TYR A 393 21.17 -4.12 0.08
C TYR A 393 21.45 -3.68 1.53
N ILE A 394 22.45 -4.27 2.19
CA ILE A 394 22.79 -3.94 3.59
C ILE A 394 23.12 -2.45 3.72
N VAL A 395 24.05 -1.91 2.93
CA VAL A 395 24.44 -0.49 3.07
C VAL A 395 23.27 0.47 2.80
N GLY A 396 22.35 0.11 1.91
CA GLY A 396 21.14 0.87 1.64
C GLY A 396 20.15 0.91 2.82
N GLN A 397 20.20 -0.09 3.71
CA GLN A 397 19.32 -0.18 4.87
C GLN A 397 19.86 0.58 6.10
N TYR A 398 21.16 0.99 6.16
CA TYR A 398 21.78 1.60 7.33
C TYR A 398 22.17 3.08 7.15
N PRO A 399 21.26 3.98 6.75
CA PRO A 399 21.58 5.39 6.49
C PRO A 399 22.03 6.15 7.76
N ARG A 400 21.61 5.74 8.97
CA ARG A 400 22.03 6.33 10.23
C ARG A 400 23.54 6.14 10.43
N PHE A 401 24.02 4.93 10.22
CA PHE A 401 25.44 4.60 10.28
C PHE A 401 26.27 5.37 9.23
N LEU A 402 25.78 5.43 8.00
CA LEU A 402 26.45 6.17 6.92
C LEU A 402 26.57 7.67 7.24
N LYS A 403 25.54 8.29 7.85
CA LYS A 403 25.60 9.69 8.27
C LYS A 403 26.65 9.95 9.36
N ALA A 404 26.81 9.02 10.28
CA ALA A 404 27.78 9.16 11.37
C ALA A 404 29.24 8.96 10.92
N HIS A 405 29.48 8.31 9.77
CA HIS A 405 30.81 7.86 9.35
C HIS A 405 31.14 8.30 7.93
N TRP A 406 31.51 9.58 7.74
CA TRP A 406 31.78 10.17 6.42
C TRP A 406 32.75 9.38 5.53
N LYS A 407 33.89 8.96 6.06
CA LYS A 407 34.89 8.21 5.27
C LYS A 407 34.32 6.89 4.73
N PHE A 408 33.50 6.22 5.55
CA PHE A 408 32.81 5.01 5.13
C PHE A 408 31.75 5.30 4.07
N LEU A 409 30.93 6.35 4.24
CA LEU A 409 29.96 6.79 3.24
C LEU A 409 30.64 7.04 1.88
N LYS A 410 31.75 7.81 1.86
CA LYS A 410 32.51 8.08 0.62
C LYS A 410 33.04 6.79 -0.02
N THR A 411 33.56 5.86 0.78
CA THR A 411 34.05 4.56 0.30
C THR A 411 32.93 3.73 -0.32
N VAL A 412 31.77 3.66 0.34
CA VAL A 412 30.58 2.95 -0.18
C VAL A 412 30.12 3.54 -1.50
N VAL A 413 30.01 4.87 -1.60
CA VAL A 413 29.56 5.54 -2.82
C VAL A 413 30.55 5.30 -3.98
N ASN A 414 31.84 5.39 -3.73
CA ASN A 414 32.83 5.07 -4.76
C ASN A 414 32.75 3.60 -5.22
N LYS A 415 32.44 2.68 -4.29
CA LYS A 415 32.23 1.28 -4.65
C LYS A 415 30.95 1.06 -5.47
N LEU A 416 29.89 1.82 -5.21
CA LEU A 416 28.70 1.82 -6.05
C LEU A 416 29.02 2.30 -7.47
N PHE A 417 29.88 3.33 -7.62
CA PHE A 417 30.33 3.78 -8.94
C PHE A 417 31.11 2.69 -9.69
N GLU A 418 31.94 1.91 -8.99
CA GLU A 418 32.58 0.74 -9.61
C GLU A 418 31.54 -0.31 -10.06
N PHE A 419 30.51 -0.59 -9.25
CA PHE A 419 29.45 -1.51 -9.61
C PHE A 419 28.57 -1.02 -10.78
N MET A 420 28.48 0.27 -11.02
CA MET A 420 27.82 0.84 -12.21
C MET A 420 28.52 0.50 -13.52
N HIS A 421 29.78 0.06 -13.47
CA HIS A 421 30.56 -0.40 -14.64
C HIS A 421 30.57 -1.94 -14.80
N GLU A 422 29.88 -2.68 -13.90
CA GLU A 422 29.78 -4.13 -14.02
C GLU A 422 28.91 -4.55 -15.21
N THR A 423 29.26 -5.68 -15.83
CA THR A 423 28.55 -6.15 -17.03
C THR A 423 27.19 -6.79 -16.74
N HIS A 424 26.86 -7.06 -15.48
CA HIS A 424 25.57 -7.62 -15.09
C HIS A 424 24.56 -6.50 -14.86
N GLU A 425 23.51 -6.43 -15.69
CA GLU A 425 22.51 -5.34 -15.63
C GLU A 425 21.84 -5.22 -14.26
N GLY A 426 21.57 -6.33 -13.58
CA GLY A 426 21.01 -6.32 -12.24
C GLY A 426 21.93 -5.67 -11.20
N VAL A 427 23.27 -5.80 -11.34
CA VAL A 427 24.25 -5.12 -10.46
C VAL A 427 24.23 -3.62 -10.70
N GLN A 428 24.18 -3.20 -11.95
CA GLN A 428 24.08 -1.77 -12.31
C GLN A 428 22.79 -1.15 -11.73
N ASP A 429 21.64 -1.83 -11.89
CA ASP A 429 20.38 -1.34 -11.35
C ASP A 429 20.42 -1.20 -9.84
N MET A 430 20.87 -2.23 -9.13
CA MET A 430 20.98 -2.16 -7.67
C MET A 430 21.96 -1.10 -7.20
N ALA A 431 23.05 -0.84 -7.95
CA ALA A 431 23.99 0.23 -7.65
C ALA A 431 23.33 1.61 -7.78
N CYS A 432 22.56 1.83 -8.84
CA CYS A 432 21.80 3.08 -9.03
C CYS A 432 20.72 3.25 -7.95
N ASP A 433 19.95 2.20 -7.65
CA ASP A 433 18.88 2.24 -6.63
C ASP A 433 19.44 2.44 -5.21
N THR A 434 20.57 1.81 -4.91
CA THR A 434 21.26 2.04 -3.62
C THR A 434 21.82 3.44 -3.53
N PHE A 435 22.41 3.92 -4.62
CA PHE A 435 22.96 5.28 -4.68
C PHE A 435 21.88 6.35 -4.46
N ILE A 436 20.71 6.25 -5.11
CA ILE A 436 19.63 7.22 -4.92
C ILE A 436 19.08 7.18 -3.48
N LYS A 437 18.97 6.01 -2.87
CA LYS A 437 18.58 5.87 -1.46
C LYS A 437 19.55 6.57 -0.51
N ILE A 438 20.84 6.33 -0.69
CA ILE A 438 21.92 6.98 0.09
C ILE A 438 21.91 8.48 -0.15
N ALA A 439 21.83 8.92 -1.43
CA ALA A 439 21.75 10.32 -1.81
C ALA A 439 20.62 11.05 -1.09
N ASN A 440 19.43 10.49 -1.09
CA ASN A 440 18.28 11.09 -0.43
C ASN A 440 18.42 11.12 1.11
N LYS A 441 18.83 10.02 1.72
CA LYS A 441 18.94 9.91 3.18
C LYS A 441 20.11 10.69 3.76
N CYS A 442 21.25 10.75 3.05
CA CYS A 442 22.49 11.39 3.50
C CYS A 442 22.78 12.73 2.80
N ARG A 443 21.84 13.32 2.06
CA ARG A 443 21.98 14.46 1.15
C ARG A 443 22.82 15.62 1.68
N ARG A 444 22.70 15.99 2.97
CA ARG A 444 23.47 17.09 3.57
C ARG A 444 24.99 16.83 3.62
N HIS A 445 25.39 15.57 3.74
CA HIS A 445 26.81 15.20 3.84
C HIS A 445 27.53 15.35 2.50
N PHE A 446 26.84 15.30 1.37
CA PHE A 446 27.42 15.45 0.04
C PHE A 446 27.69 16.90 -0.33
N VAL A 447 26.91 17.86 0.17
CA VAL A 447 27.03 19.29 -0.12
C VAL A 447 27.82 20.07 0.91
N ALA A 448 28.06 19.47 2.08
CA ALA A 448 28.88 20.05 3.13
C ALA A 448 30.37 19.70 2.93
N LEU A 449 31.26 20.64 3.21
CA LEU A 449 32.70 20.36 3.27
C LEU A 449 32.99 19.47 4.47
N GLN A 450 33.48 18.28 4.25
CA GLN A 450 33.73 17.28 5.28
C GLN A 450 35.19 17.40 5.82
N PRO A 451 35.44 16.99 7.07
CA PRO A 451 36.78 17.00 7.64
C PRO A 451 37.78 16.19 6.81
N GLY A 452 38.87 16.86 6.36
CA GLY A 452 39.92 16.27 5.54
C GLY A 452 39.68 16.28 4.03
N GLU A 453 38.56 16.85 3.58
CA GLU A 453 38.24 17.05 2.17
C GLU A 453 38.56 18.49 1.76
N THR A 454 38.89 18.68 0.48
CA THR A 454 39.21 20.00 -0.12
C THR A 454 37.99 20.68 -0.74
N GLU A 455 36.96 19.91 -1.07
CA GLU A 455 35.69 20.36 -1.67
C GLU A 455 34.54 19.46 -1.23
N PRO A 456 33.30 19.90 -1.36
CA PRO A 456 32.14 19.03 -1.16
C PRO A 456 32.14 17.87 -2.17
N PHE A 457 31.71 16.69 -1.74
CA PHE A 457 31.78 15.49 -2.58
C PHE A 457 30.89 15.56 -3.83
N ILE A 458 29.81 16.35 -3.77
CA ILE A 458 28.96 16.59 -4.95
C ILE A 458 29.74 17.24 -6.11
N ASP A 459 30.70 18.11 -5.83
CA ASP A 459 31.53 18.73 -6.86
C ASP A 459 32.41 17.68 -7.58
N GLU A 460 32.99 16.74 -6.84
CA GLU A 460 33.74 15.59 -7.40
C GLU A 460 32.83 14.71 -8.27
N ILE A 461 31.59 14.40 -7.79
CA ILE A 461 30.63 13.58 -8.52
C ILE A 461 30.24 14.25 -9.84
N VAL A 462 29.83 15.52 -9.81
CA VAL A 462 29.37 16.25 -11.00
C VAL A 462 30.51 16.39 -12.04
N ARG A 463 31.72 16.63 -11.59
CA ARG A 463 32.93 16.72 -12.48
C ARG A 463 33.19 15.39 -13.19
N ASN A 464 33.01 14.28 -12.52
CA ASN A 464 33.22 12.94 -13.05
C ASN A 464 31.96 12.29 -13.65
N LEU A 465 30.85 13.01 -13.74
CA LEU A 465 29.52 12.50 -14.12
C LEU A 465 29.58 11.65 -15.41
N ARG A 466 30.20 12.19 -16.47
CA ARG A 466 30.30 11.49 -17.76
C ARG A 466 31.04 10.15 -17.66
N LYS A 467 32.06 10.08 -16.80
CA LYS A 467 32.83 8.85 -16.59
C LYS A 467 31.99 7.84 -15.79
N ILE A 468 31.35 8.28 -14.73
CA ILE A 468 30.58 7.41 -13.83
C ILE A 468 29.38 6.79 -14.57
N THR A 469 28.74 7.55 -15.47
CA THR A 469 27.52 7.11 -16.17
C THR A 469 27.79 6.47 -17.54
N ALA A 470 29.06 6.24 -17.92
CA ALA A 470 29.42 5.82 -19.29
C ALA A 470 28.78 4.51 -19.75
N ASP A 471 28.62 3.54 -18.84
CA ASP A 471 28.12 2.21 -19.15
C ASP A 471 26.65 2.01 -18.71
N LEU A 472 25.99 3.08 -18.22
CA LEU A 472 24.61 3.03 -17.76
C LEU A 472 23.62 3.18 -18.92
N SER A 473 22.50 2.43 -18.82
CA SER A 473 21.35 2.63 -19.70
C SER A 473 20.70 4.01 -19.47
N PRO A 474 19.96 4.55 -20.44
CA PRO A 474 19.27 5.84 -20.27
C PRO A 474 18.41 5.94 -18.99
N GLN A 475 17.73 4.87 -18.62
CA GLN A 475 16.90 4.85 -17.40
C GLN A 475 17.75 4.95 -16.14
N GLN A 476 18.89 4.25 -16.09
CA GLN A 476 19.83 4.32 -14.98
C GLN A 476 20.47 5.71 -14.87
N VAL A 477 20.76 6.34 -16.02
CA VAL A 477 21.24 7.73 -16.06
C VAL A 477 20.21 8.69 -15.46
N HIS A 478 18.91 8.54 -15.77
CA HIS A 478 17.85 9.36 -15.17
C HIS A 478 17.82 9.22 -13.64
N THR A 479 17.92 7.99 -13.12
CA THR A 479 18.02 7.71 -11.67
C THR A 479 19.25 8.36 -11.05
N PHE A 480 20.39 8.36 -11.75
CA PHE A 480 21.61 9.01 -11.29
C PHE A 480 21.45 10.53 -11.16
N TYR A 481 20.84 11.19 -12.15
CA TYR A 481 20.53 12.62 -12.10
C TYR A 481 19.54 12.96 -10.99
N GLU A 482 18.54 12.11 -10.76
CA GLU A 482 17.62 12.25 -9.64
C GLU A 482 18.37 12.18 -8.30
N ALA A 483 19.29 11.23 -8.14
CA ALA A 483 20.12 11.10 -6.95
C ALA A 483 20.95 12.37 -6.68
N CYS A 484 21.60 12.91 -7.71
CA CYS A 484 22.35 14.18 -7.62
C CYS A 484 21.42 15.35 -7.24
N GLY A 485 20.19 15.37 -7.78
CA GLY A 485 19.19 16.38 -7.44
C GLY A 485 18.80 16.38 -5.97
N TYR A 486 18.63 15.21 -5.34
CA TYR A 486 18.41 15.13 -3.89
C TYR A 486 19.55 15.74 -3.07
N MET A 487 20.79 15.53 -3.48
CA MET A 487 21.96 16.15 -2.84
C MET A 487 21.91 17.67 -2.97
N ILE A 488 21.72 18.17 -4.19
CA ILE A 488 21.67 19.60 -4.49
C ILE A 488 20.52 20.30 -3.77
N SER A 489 19.36 19.64 -3.60
CA SER A 489 18.23 20.17 -2.84
C SER A 489 18.56 20.49 -1.38
N ALA A 490 19.61 19.90 -0.83
CA ALA A 490 20.06 20.12 0.56
C ALA A 490 21.07 21.28 0.70
N GLN A 491 21.49 21.92 -0.41
CA GLN A 491 22.39 23.06 -0.37
C GLN A 491 21.64 24.31 0.13
N GLY A 492 22.13 24.91 1.23
CA GLY A 492 21.47 26.07 1.86
C GLY A 492 21.81 27.43 1.22
N GLN A 493 22.87 27.51 0.40
CA GLN A 493 23.26 28.75 -0.26
C GLN A 493 22.75 28.77 -1.69
N LYS A 494 21.84 29.71 -2.02
CA LYS A 494 21.20 29.82 -3.32
C LYS A 494 22.17 29.89 -4.50
N SER A 495 23.22 30.73 -4.41
CA SER A 495 24.20 30.87 -5.46
C SER A 495 25.01 29.58 -5.74
N MET A 496 25.35 28.84 -4.70
CA MET A 496 26.01 27.54 -4.82
C MET A 496 25.06 26.47 -5.39
N GLN A 497 23.81 26.51 -5.02
CA GLN A 497 22.78 25.62 -5.54
C GLN A 497 22.53 25.85 -7.02
N GLU A 498 22.38 27.13 -7.45
CA GLU A 498 22.24 27.49 -8.88
C GLU A 498 23.45 27.06 -9.69
N ARG A 499 24.66 27.21 -9.17
CA ARG A 499 25.92 26.72 -9.81
C ARG A 499 25.87 25.20 -9.97
N LEU A 500 25.57 24.46 -8.90
CA LEU A 500 25.52 23.00 -8.96
C LEU A 500 24.43 22.48 -9.92
N ILE A 501 23.28 23.16 -10.02
CA ILE A 501 22.26 22.85 -11.03
C ILE A 501 22.79 23.05 -12.43
N ALA A 502 23.47 24.19 -12.69
CA ALA A 502 24.07 24.48 -14.00
C ALA A 502 25.14 23.44 -14.37
N ASP A 503 26.01 23.08 -13.42
CA ASP A 503 27.06 22.09 -13.62
C ASP A 503 26.47 20.69 -13.86
N LEU A 504 25.46 20.27 -13.08
CA LEU A 504 24.77 18.99 -13.29
C LEU A 504 24.11 18.89 -14.67
N MET A 505 23.45 19.97 -15.10
CA MET A 505 22.69 19.99 -16.34
C MET A 505 23.57 20.37 -17.57
N ALA A 506 24.87 20.57 -17.41
CA ALA A 506 25.75 20.98 -18.49
C ALA A 506 25.77 20.01 -19.68
N LEU A 507 25.81 18.69 -19.43
CA LEU A 507 25.80 17.67 -20.49
C LEU A 507 24.46 17.63 -21.24
N PRO A 508 23.28 17.49 -20.58
CA PRO A 508 21.99 17.57 -21.26
C PRO A 508 21.78 18.88 -22.00
N ASN A 509 22.20 20.02 -21.44
CA ASN A 509 22.09 21.33 -22.08
C ASN A 509 22.94 21.45 -23.35
N SER A 510 24.18 20.95 -23.34
CA SER A 510 25.01 20.94 -24.53
C SER A 510 24.42 20.12 -25.68
N ALA A 511 23.86 18.95 -25.37
CA ALA A 511 23.16 18.13 -26.35
C ALA A 511 21.85 18.80 -26.84
N TRP A 512 21.12 19.44 -25.95
CA TRP A 512 19.90 20.20 -26.27
C TRP A 512 20.22 21.36 -27.23
N ASP A 513 21.21 22.21 -26.91
CA ASP A 513 21.61 23.34 -27.74
C ASP A 513 22.03 22.91 -29.14
N SER A 514 22.77 21.80 -29.26
CA SER A 514 23.16 21.23 -30.54
C SER A 514 21.94 20.80 -31.39
N ILE A 515 20.96 20.15 -30.78
CA ILE A 515 19.73 19.74 -31.47
C ILE A 515 18.88 20.95 -31.87
N ILE A 516 18.73 21.95 -31.01
CA ILE A 516 17.98 23.18 -31.33
C ILE A 516 18.68 23.93 -32.49
N ALA A 517 20.00 24.01 -32.47
CA ALA A 517 20.75 24.63 -33.58
C ALA A 517 20.55 23.89 -34.91
N GLN A 518 20.56 22.55 -34.88
CA GLN A 518 20.28 21.73 -36.07
C GLN A 518 18.84 21.89 -36.55
N ALA A 519 17.85 21.86 -35.63
CA ALA A 519 16.44 22.01 -35.96
C ALA A 519 16.10 23.39 -36.54
N ASN A 520 16.81 24.45 -36.10
CA ASN A 520 16.66 25.78 -36.63
C ASN A 520 17.23 25.90 -38.07
N GLN A 521 18.24 25.11 -38.40
CA GLN A 521 18.81 25.05 -39.77
C GLN A 521 18.01 24.12 -40.69
N ASN A 522 17.58 22.97 -40.18
CA ASN A 522 16.83 21.95 -40.90
C ASN A 522 15.82 21.26 -40.01
N PRO A 523 14.54 21.70 -39.98
CA PRO A 523 13.50 21.09 -39.18
C PRO A 523 13.27 19.58 -39.45
N ALA A 524 13.69 19.08 -40.63
CA ALA A 524 13.58 17.67 -40.96
C ALA A 524 14.44 16.75 -40.08
N CYS A 525 15.43 17.28 -39.36
CA CYS A 525 16.20 16.49 -38.39
C CYS A 525 15.34 15.88 -37.27
N LEU A 526 14.21 16.53 -36.92
CA LEU A 526 13.24 16.02 -35.94
C LEU A 526 12.48 14.79 -36.44
N GLN A 527 12.66 14.42 -37.70
CA GLN A 527 12.13 13.18 -38.28
C GLN A 527 13.09 11.99 -38.10
N ASP A 528 14.30 12.20 -37.65
CA ASP A 528 15.28 11.14 -37.38
C ASP A 528 14.95 10.45 -36.06
N SER A 529 14.85 9.12 -36.10
CA SER A 529 14.52 8.29 -34.91
C SER A 529 15.53 8.45 -33.77
N ASP A 530 16.81 8.67 -34.11
CA ASP A 530 17.86 8.80 -33.08
C ASP A 530 17.84 10.19 -32.42
N VAL A 531 17.55 11.22 -33.20
CA VAL A 531 17.31 12.56 -32.64
C VAL A 531 16.10 12.56 -31.73
N ILE A 532 15.01 11.93 -32.13
CA ILE A 532 13.81 11.78 -31.28
C ILE A 532 14.13 11.09 -29.97
N LYS A 533 14.89 10.00 -29.96
CA LYS A 533 15.32 9.29 -28.74
C LYS A 533 16.19 10.18 -27.84
N ILE A 534 17.14 10.91 -28.42
CA ILE A 534 18.03 11.81 -27.67
C ILE A 534 17.21 12.92 -26.99
N VAL A 535 16.31 13.58 -27.72
CA VAL A 535 15.41 14.60 -27.17
C VAL A 535 14.57 14.03 -26.03
N GLY A 536 13.96 12.86 -26.25
CA GLY A 536 13.18 12.17 -25.22
C GLY A 536 13.99 11.90 -23.94
N ASN A 537 15.23 11.45 -24.07
CA ASN A 537 16.14 11.19 -22.94
C ASN A 537 16.56 12.49 -22.23
N ILE A 538 16.83 13.57 -22.98
CA ILE A 538 17.13 14.89 -22.38
C ILE A 538 15.93 15.37 -21.54
N MET A 539 14.70 15.25 -22.05
CA MET A 539 13.51 15.65 -21.31
C MET A 539 13.31 14.79 -20.05
N LYS A 540 13.44 13.47 -20.15
CA LYS A 540 13.35 12.57 -18.98
C LYS A 540 14.41 12.86 -17.92
N THR A 541 15.64 13.22 -18.34
CA THR A 541 16.71 13.65 -17.42
C THR A 541 16.30 14.94 -16.68
N ASN A 542 15.72 15.91 -17.39
CA ASN A 542 15.20 17.14 -16.77
C ASN A 542 14.05 16.86 -15.82
N VAL A 543 13.13 15.94 -16.15
CA VAL A 543 12.02 15.51 -15.26
C VAL A 543 12.58 14.91 -13.97
N ALA A 544 13.54 13.99 -14.07
CA ALA A 544 14.15 13.34 -12.92
C ALA A 544 14.89 14.34 -12.01
N ALA A 545 15.70 15.21 -12.57
CA ALA A 545 16.40 16.27 -11.83
C ALA A 545 15.41 17.27 -11.20
N CYS A 546 14.38 17.70 -11.94
CA CYS A 546 13.35 18.61 -11.45
C CYS A 546 12.60 18.01 -10.25
N GLY A 547 12.23 16.74 -10.33
CA GLY A 547 11.48 16.03 -9.28
C GLY A 547 12.21 16.01 -7.93
N SER A 548 13.54 15.88 -7.96
CA SER A 548 14.39 15.80 -6.77
C SER A 548 14.92 17.15 -6.27
N ILE A 549 15.19 18.11 -7.19
CA ILE A 549 15.63 19.47 -6.84
C ILE A 549 14.47 20.32 -6.34
N GLY A 550 13.30 20.17 -6.95
CA GLY A 550 12.10 20.90 -6.56
C GLY A 550 12.07 22.35 -7.06
N SER A 551 11.58 23.27 -6.21
CA SER A 551 11.36 24.69 -6.55
C SER A 551 12.61 25.42 -7.07
N TYR A 552 13.77 25.00 -6.65
CA TYR A 552 15.04 25.60 -7.08
C TYR A 552 15.44 25.29 -8.53
N PHE A 553 14.69 24.44 -9.24
CA PHE A 553 14.97 24.09 -10.64
C PHE A 553 14.58 25.20 -11.64
N TYR A 554 14.04 26.32 -11.18
CA TYR A 554 13.60 27.41 -12.04
C TYR A 554 14.66 27.93 -13.04
N PRO A 555 15.94 28.15 -12.65
CA PRO A 555 16.95 28.62 -13.61
C PRO A 555 17.12 27.68 -14.81
N GLN A 556 17.01 26.38 -14.60
CA GLN A 556 17.12 25.39 -15.66
C GLN A 556 15.87 25.37 -16.54
N ILE A 557 14.67 25.30 -15.95
CA ILE A 557 13.46 25.28 -16.74
C ILE A 557 13.29 26.59 -17.51
N GLY A 558 13.58 27.74 -16.89
CA GLY A 558 13.55 29.05 -17.55
C GLY A 558 14.48 29.14 -18.77
N ARG A 559 15.63 28.48 -18.70
CA ARG A 559 16.60 28.39 -19.81
C ARG A 559 16.03 27.67 -21.04
N ILE A 560 15.35 26.55 -20.84
CA ILE A 560 14.89 25.69 -21.95
C ILE A 560 13.42 25.89 -22.32
N TYR A 561 12.66 26.71 -21.57
CA TYR A 561 11.22 26.76 -21.65
C TYR A 561 10.66 27.12 -23.02
N PHE A 562 11.20 28.15 -23.65
CA PHE A 562 10.71 28.59 -24.96
C PHE A 562 11.06 27.60 -26.07
N ASP A 563 12.28 27.09 -26.06
CA ASP A 563 12.71 26.07 -27.03
C ASP A 563 11.91 24.78 -26.87
N MET A 564 11.58 24.42 -25.63
CA MET A 564 10.77 23.25 -25.29
C MET A 564 9.34 23.38 -25.81
N LEU A 565 8.70 24.55 -25.67
CA LEU A 565 7.38 24.80 -26.25
C LEU A 565 7.40 24.86 -27.77
N THR A 566 8.48 25.36 -28.36
CA THR A 566 8.70 25.35 -29.80
C THR A 566 8.85 23.92 -30.32
N MET A 567 9.62 23.09 -29.60
CA MET A 567 9.75 21.66 -29.88
C MET A 567 8.39 20.92 -29.78
N TYR A 568 7.57 21.28 -28.79
CA TYR A 568 6.22 20.74 -28.63
C TYR A 568 5.37 21.02 -29.88
N ARG A 569 5.33 22.30 -30.33
CA ARG A 569 4.58 22.71 -31.55
C ARG A 569 5.12 22.04 -32.81
N ALA A 570 6.44 21.95 -32.98
CA ALA A 570 7.06 21.28 -34.12
C ALA A 570 6.72 19.77 -34.14
N SER A 571 6.76 19.12 -32.97
CA SER A 571 6.35 17.71 -32.85
C SER A 571 4.86 17.51 -33.20
N SER A 572 3.99 18.39 -32.78
CA SER A 572 2.56 18.38 -33.15
C SER A 572 2.37 18.53 -34.64
N GLN A 573 3.02 19.50 -35.28
CA GLN A 573 2.92 19.70 -36.73
C GLN A 573 3.36 18.45 -37.50
N LEU A 574 4.46 17.82 -37.11
CA LEU A 574 4.94 16.57 -37.75
C LEU A 574 3.97 15.40 -37.58
N ILE A 575 3.27 15.34 -36.43
CA ILE A 575 2.22 14.34 -36.17
C ILE A 575 1.02 14.62 -37.11
N ASP A 576 0.57 15.87 -37.20
CA ASP A 576 -0.55 16.28 -38.05
C ASP A 576 -0.26 15.97 -39.54
N GLU A 577 0.93 16.30 -40.01
CA GLU A 577 1.37 15.97 -41.37
C GLU A 577 1.37 14.46 -41.64
N ALA A 578 1.80 13.67 -40.67
CA ALA A 578 1.78 12.20 -40.80
C ALA A 578 0.34 11.65 -40.83
N VAL A 579 -0.56 12.19 -39.97
CA VAL A 579 -1.97 11.79 -39.92
C VAL A 579 -2.71 12.22 -41.19
N GLN A 580 -2.43 13.40 -41.73
CA GLN A 580 -3.01 13.85 -42.99
C GLN A 580 -2.61 12.95 -44.19
N ARG A 581 -1.39 12.45 -44.19
CA ARG A 581 -0.85 11.63 -45.24
C ARG A 581 -1.30 10.15 -45.18
N GLU A 582 -1.35 9.58 -43.99
CA GLU A 582 -1.50 8.13 -43.77
C GLU A 582 -2.76 7.77 -42.95
N GLY A 583 -3.54 8.77 -42.54
CA GLY A 583 -4.70 8.59 -41.65
C GLY A 583 -4.33 8.25 -40.19
N ASN A 584 -5.31 7.85 -39.39
CA ASN A 584 -5.12 7.60 -37.95
C ASN A 584 -4.11 6.48 -37.66
N ILE A 585 -3.81 5.58 -38.61
CA ILE A 585 -2.81 4.54 -38.45
C ILE A 585 -1.41 5.10 -38.20
N ALA A 586 -1.14 6.32 -38.68
CA ALA A 586 0.12 7.03 -38.44
C ALA A 586 0.42 7.16 -36.95
N THR A 587 -0.57 7.30 -36.07
CA THR A 587 -0.40 7.45 -34.61
C THR A 587 0.23 6.21 -33.97
N LYS A 588 0.14 5.05 -34.60
CA LYS A 588 0.74 3.77 -34.15
C LYS A 588 2.17 3.56 -34.66
N MET A 589 2.64 4.37 -35.60
CA MET A 589 3.99 4.24 -36.16
C MET A 589 5.05 4.61 -35.12
N PRO A 590 6.20 3.89 -35.09
CA PRO A 590 7.27 4.13 -34.09
C PRO A 590 7.73 5.57 -34.03
N LYS A 591 7.86 6.24 -35.17
CA LYS A 591 8.29 7.63 -35.30
C LYS A 591 7.28 8.59 -34.66
N VAL A 592 6.00 8.46 -34.98
CA VAL A 592 4.94 9.30 -34.42
C VAL A 592 4.79 9.05 -32.93
N ARG A 593 4.94 7.79 -32.48
CA ARG A 593 4.97 7.43 -31.05
C ARG A 593 6.14 8.11 -30.33
N GLY A 594 7.30 8.20 -30.97
CA GLY A 594 8.46 8.93 -30.44
C GLY A 594 8.18 10.43 -30.27
N LEU A 595 7.57 11.09 -31.29
CA LEU A 595 7.18 12.50 -31.21
C LEU A 595 6.13 12.74 -30.10
N ARG A 596 5.17 11.85 -29.95
CA ARG A 596 4.19 11.85 -28.84
C ARG A 596 4.90 11.73 -27.48
N THR A 597 5.92 10.88 -27.39
CA THR A 597 6.73 10.76 -26.16
C THR A 597 7.41 12.09 -25.83
N ILE A 598 7.97 12.80 -26.81
CA ILE A 598 8.56 14.13 -26.57
C ILE A 598 7.51 15.09 -26.00
N LYS A 599 6.34 15.19 -26.61
CA LYS A 599 5.23 16.02 -26.11
C LYS A 599 4.88 15.66 -24.66
N LYS A 600 4.71 14.36 -24.37
CA LYS A 600 4.37 13.87 -23.02
C LYS A 600 5.46 14.22 -21.99
N GLU A 601 6.73 14.04 -22.31
CA GLU A 601 7.82 14.36 -21.37
C GLU A 601 7.98 15.87 -21.13
N ILE A 602 7.71 16.71 -22.14
CA ILE A 602 7.66 18.17 -21.99
C ILE A 602 6.56 18.55 -20.98
N LEU A 603 5.36 18.00 -21.15
CA LEU A 603 4.25 18.25 -20.25
C LEU A 603 4.54 17.76 -18.82
N LYS A 604 5.15 16.58 -18.69
CA LYS A 604 5.58 16.05 -17.39
C LYS A 604 6.59 16.93 -16.69
N LEU A 605 7.56 17.50 -17.42
CA LEU A 605 8.52 18.42 -16.83
C LEU A 605 7.83 19.66 -16.27
N ILE A 606 6.92 20.24 -17.05
CA ILE A 606 6.16 21.40 -16.60
C ILE A 606 5.27 21.05 -15.39
N ASN A 607 4.58 19.90 -15.45
CA ASN A 607 3.76 19.40 -14.36
C ASN A 607 4.56 19.24 -13.06
N THR A 608 5.71 18.54 -13.16
CA THR A 608 6.62 18.30 -12.03
C THR A 608 7.12 19.60 -11.42
N TYR A 609 7.49 20.56 -12.26
CA TYR A 609 7.95 21.87 -11.78
C TYR A 609 6.83 22.66 -11.10
N VAL A 610 5.66 22.78 -11.73
CA VAL A 610 4.50 23.50 -11.15
C VAL A 610 4.08 22.89 -9.81
N GLU A 611 4.07 21.57 -9.70
CA GLU A 611 3.76 20.87 -8.45
C GLU A 611 4.74 21.25 -7.31
N LYS A 612 6.04 21.34 -7.61
CA LYS A 612 7.10 21.60 -6.63
C LYS A 612 7.37 23.07 -6.37
N ALA A 613 7.03 23.95 -7.29
CA ALA A 613 7.37 25.38 -7.19
C ALA A 613 6.61 26.10 -6.07
N ASP A 614 7.27 27.08 -5.43
CA ASP A 614 6.71 27.87 -4.33
C ASP A 614 6.27 29.26 -4.78
N ASP A 615 6.85 29.80 -5.86
CA ASP A 615 6.55 31.13 -6.41
C ASP A 615 5.34 31.06 -7.37
N LEU A 616 4.16 31.31 -6.83
CA LEU A 616 2.89 31.25 -7.55
C LEU A 616 2.75 32.37 -8.60
N GLU A 617 3.29 33.56 -8.30
CA GLU A 617 3.22 34.71 -9.21
C GLU A 617 4.06 34.44 -10.46
N MET A 618 5.23 33.89 -10.31
CA MET A 618 6.08 33.51 -11.42
C MET A 618 5.42 32.44 -12.32
N ILE A 619 4.81 31.41 -11.72
CA ILE A 619 4.07 30.39 -12.48
C ILE A 619 2.95 31.04 -13.29
N HIS A 620 2.15 31.88 -12.65
CA HIS A 620 1.01 32.53 -13.28
C HIS A 620 1.43 33.44 -14.44
N ASN A 621 2.46 34.25 -14.26
CA ASN A 621 2.85 35.27 -15.25
C ASN A 621 3.74 34.71 -16.36
N ASN A 622 4.66 33.79 -16.06
CA ASN A 622 5.71 33.38 -17.00
C ASN A 622 5.46 32.01 -17.64
N ILE A 623 4.81 31.09 -16.91
CA ILE A 623 4.61 29.70 -17.39
C ILE A 623 3.23 29.52 -18.02
N VAL A 624 2.17 29.82 -17.28
CA VAL A 624 0.80 29.49 -17.68
C VAL A 624 0.39 30.06 -19.03
N PRO A 625 0.55 31.39 -19.33
CA PRO A 625 0.02 31.94 -20.57
C PRO A 625 0.61 31.29 -21.82
N LYS A 626 1.93 31.07 -21.83
CA LYS A 626 2.63 30.48 -22.98
C LYS A 626 2.34 29.00 -23.15
N LEU A 627 2.14 28.31 -22.03
CA LEU A 627 1.75 26.90 -22.05
C LEU A 627 0.34 26.73 -22.64
N LEU A 628 -0.63 27.50 -22.16
CA LEU A 628 -2.01 27.42 -22.66
C LEU A 628 -2.08 27.73 -24.16
N GLU A 629 -1.35 28.75 -24.62
CA GLU A 629 -1.25 29.09 -26.04
C GLU A 629 -0.67 27.92 -26.90
N ALA A 630 0.31 27.18 -26.37
CA ALA A 630 0.94 26.11 -27.12
C ALA A 630 0.12 24.83 -27.15
N VAL A 631 -0.61 24.53 -26.06
CA VAL A 631 -1.09 23.17 -25.76
C VAL A 631 -2.60 23.05 -26.02
N LEU A 632 -3.43 24.07 -25.70
CA LEU A 632 -4.87 23.96 -25.79
C LEU A 632 -5.37 23.87 -27.24
N ILE A 633 -4.81 24.65 -28.15
CA ILE A 633 -5.17 24.63 -29.57
C ILE A 633 -4.79 23.29 -30.19
N ASP A 634 -3.59 22.80 -29.85
CA ASP A 634 -3.13 21.48 -30.29
C ASP A 634 -4.05 20.36 -29.81
N TYR A 635 -4.40 20.35 -28.51
CA TYR A 635 -5.28 19.33 -27.95
C TYR A 635 -6.67 19.32 -28.63
N LYS A 636 -7.25 20.51 -28.85
CA LYS A 636 -8.56 20.64 -29.48
C LYS A 636 -8.59 20.12 -30.92
N ASN A 637 -7.56 20.44 -31.71
CA ASN A 637 -7.53 20.19 -33.15
C ASN A 637 -6.99 18.80 -33.51
N ASN A 638 -6.31 18.14 -32.60
CA ASN A 638 -5.67 16.86 -32.88
C ASN A 638 -6.69 15.70 -32.95
N VAL A 639 -6.33 14.64 -33.67
CA VAL A 639 -7.11 13.39 -33.67
C VAL A 639 -7.10 12.73 -32.29
N PRO A 640 -8.15 12.01 -31.88
CA PRO A 640 -8.23 11.38 -30.55
C PRO A 640 -6.99 10.62 -30.14
N ASP A 641 -6.46 9.77 -31.04
CA ASP A 641 -5.28 8.93 -30.78
C ASP A 641 -3.96 9.71 -30.60
N ALA A 642 -3.91 10.98 -30.99
CA ALA A 642 -2.75 11.85 -30.84
C ALA A 642 -2.87 12.87 -29.71
N ARG A 643 -4.03 12.96 -29.02
CA ARG A 643 -4.19 13.75 -27.81
C ARG A 643 -3.46 13.10 -26.66
N GLU A 644 -2.82 13.89 -25.81
CA GLU A 644 -2.10 13.40 -24.62
C GLU A 644 -2.90 13.70 -23.35
N ALA A 645 -3.20 12.67 -22.56
CA ALA A 645 -3.90 12.79 -21.27
C ALA A 645 -3.14 13.69 -20.28
N GLU A 646 -1.82 13.78 -20.43
CA GLU A 646 -0.95 14.65 -19.63
C GLU A 646 -1.33 16.14 -19.71
N VAL A 647 -2.00 16.57 -20.79
CA VAL A 647 -2.55 17.93 -20.90
C VAL A 647 -3.57 18.19 -19.79
N LEU A 648 -4.49 17.25 -19.58
CA LEU A 648 -5.52 17.33 -18.53
C LEU A 648 -4.90 17.33 -17.14
N ASN A 649 -3.88 16.51 -16.94
CA ASN A 649 -3.10 16.43 -15.70
C ASN A 649 -2.40 17.76 -15.38
N VAL A 650 -1.71 18.36 -16.35
CA VAL A 650 -1.04 19.66 -16.17
C VAL A 650 -2.04 20.76 -15.83
N MET A 651 -3.21 20.81 -16.51
CA MET A 651 -4.27 21.78 -16.19
C MET A 651 -4.78 21.58 -14.76
N THR A 652 -4.99 20.33 -14.35
CA THR A 652 -5.37 19.97 -12.98
C THR A 652 -4.38 20.48 -11.95
N THR A 653 -3.08 20.26 -12.20
CA THR A 653 -2.00 20.69 -11.30
C THR A 653 -1.90 22.21 -11.21
N ILE A 654 -2.00 22.93 -12.32
CA ILE A 654 -1.99 24.41 -12.36
C ILE A 654 -3.16 24.97 -11.53
N ILE A 655 -4.38 24.46 -11.74
CA ILE A 655 -5.55 24.90 -11.01
C ILE A 655 -5.42 24.62 -9.52
N ASN A 656 -4.98 23.41 -9.15
CA ASN A 656 -4.74 23.07 -7.75
C ASN A 656 -3.69 23.96 -7.09
N LYS A 657 -2.66 24.34 -7.83
CA LYS A 657 -1.54 25.15 -7.31
C LYS A 657 -1.91 26.62 -7.15
N LEU A 658 -2.61 27.20 -8.12
CA LEU A 658 -2.90 28.63 -8.17
C LEU A 658 -4.19 29.03 -7.46
N HIS A 659 -5.06 28.07 -7.09
CA HIS A 659 -6.32 28.36 -6.44
C HIS A 659 -6.45 27.79 -5.03
N VAL A 660 -6.92 28.64 -4.10
CA VAL A 660 -7.34 28.21 -2.76
C VAL A 660 -8.74 27.59 -2.88
N ARG A 661 -9.02 26.56 -2.10
CA ARG A 661 -10.32 25.88 -2.08
C ARG A 661 -11.46 26.90 -1.89
N TRP A 662 -12.42 26.93 -2.81
CA TRP A 662 -13.62 27.73 -2.69
C TRP A 662 -14.42 27.33 -1.43
N ARG A 663 -14.73 28.30 -0.56
CA ARG A 663 -15.58 28.12 0.62
C ARG A 663 -16.57 29.26 0.72
N PRO A 664 -17.88 29.05 0.43
CA PRO A 664 -18.88 30.10 0.41
C PRO A 664 -19.14 30.77 1.78
N ASN A 665 -18.84 30.07 2.87
CA ASN A 665 -19.17 30.54 4.22
C ASN A 665 -18.07 31.33 4.95
N LEU A 666 -16.89 31.52 4.38
CA LEU A 666 -15.83 32.33 5.01
C LEU A 666 -16.14 33.83 5.02
N SER A 667 -17.03 34.30 4.12
CA SER A 667 -17.42 35.72 4.05
C SER A 667 -18.51 36.14 5.07
N LYS A 668 -19.29 35.20 5.62
CA LYS A 668 -20.43 35.49 6.52
C LYS A 668 -20.11 35.31 8.03
N HIS A 669 -19.11 34.52 8.40
CA HIS A 669 -18.79 34.22 9.82
C HIS A 669 -17.50 34.83 10.38
N MET A 670 -16.73 35.57 9.56
CA MET A 670 -15.49 36.24 10.03
C MET A 670 -15.69 37.71 10.41
N VAL A 671 -16.89 38.11 10.82
CA VAL A 671 -17.10 39.48 11.37
C VAL A 671 -16.64 39.63 12.83
N GLY A 672 -16.15 38.54 13.46
CA GLY A 672 -15.81 38.54 14.90
C GLY A 672 -14.39 38.13 15.29
N LEU A 673 -13.50 37.72 14.38
CA LEU A 673 -12.13 37.35 14.72
C LEU A 673 -11.14 37.97 13.74
N ALA A 674 -10.18 38.67 14.29
CA ALA A 674 -9.13 39.51 13.69
C ALA A 674 -8.80 39.20 12.22
N ARG A 675 -9.02 40.17 11.37
CA ARG A 675 -8.57 40.27 9.98
C ARG A 675 -7.07 40.07 9.91
N LEU A 676 -6.62 38.87 9.54
CA LEU A 676 -5.39 38.77 8.78
C LEU A 676 -5.75 39.25 7.36
N PRO A 677 -5.06 40.22 6.79
CA PRO A 677 -5.33 40.67 5.43
C PRO A 677 -5.08 39.50 4.49
N LEU A 678 -6.12 39.03 3.80
CA LEU A 678 -5.95 38.22 2.60
C LEU A 678 -5.04 39.00 1.67
N ASP A 679 -3.91 38.41 1.30
CA ASP A 679 -2.93 39.02 0.42
C ASP A 679 -3.62 39.56 -0.83
N PRO A 680 -3.54 40.88 -1.17
CA PRO A 680 -4.20 41.44 -2.32
C PRO A 680 -3.80 40.76 -3.65
N VAL A 681 -2.66 40.12 -3.67
CA VAL A 681 -2.15 39.31 -4.79
C VAL A 681 -3.01 38.07 -5.04
N LEU A 682 -3.52 37.40 -3.97
CA LEU A 682 -4.43 36.25 -4.10
C LEU A 682 -5.81 36.60 -4.70
N THR A 683 -6.31 37.79 -4.44
CA THR A 683 -7.63 38.24 -5.01
C THR A 683 -7.53 38.71 -6.46
N SER A 684 -6.41 39.30 -6.88
CA SER A 684 -6.17 39.64 -8.28
C SER A 684 -5.85 38.42 -9.16
N SER A 685 -5.15 37.42 -8.63
CA SER A 685 -4.87 36.19 -9.38
C SER A 685 -6.11 35.31 -9.56
N GLN A 686 -7.09 35.37 -8.64
CA GLN A 686 -8.34 34.62 -8.75
C GLN A 686 -9.16 35.02 -9.97
N SER A 687 -9.31 36.33 -10.25
CA SER A 687 -10.11 36.81 -11.40
C SER A 687 -9.45 36.52 -12.75
N MET A 688 -8.12 36.55 -12.81
CA MET A 688 -7.38 36.27 -14.06
C MET A 688 -7.42 34.79 -14.44
N MET A 689 -7.43 33.87 -13.45
CA MET A 689 -7.56 32.46 -13.75
C MET A 689 -8.97 32.00 -14.08
N GLU A 690 -10.01 32.67 -13.61
CA GLU A 690 -11.40 32.33 -13.97
C GLU A 690 -11.62 32.39 -15.48
N ASP A 691 -11.08 33.41 -16.15
CA ASP A 691 -11.16 33.53 -17.62
C ASP A 691 -10.31 32.43 -18.32
N GLN A 692 -9.15 32.05 -17.75
CA GLN A 692 -8.36 30.97 -18.28
C GLN A 692 -9.06 29.59 -18.12
N ILE A 693 -9.82 29.38 -17.05
CA ILE A 693 -10.60 28.15 -16.85
C ILE A 693 -11.67 27.99 -17.92
N ILE A 694 -12.37 29.08 -18.29
CA ILE A 694 -13.33 29.01 -19.39
C ILE A 694 -12.63 28.61 -20.68
N ASN A 695 -11.47 29.21 -21.00
CA ASN A 695 -10.69 28.87 -22.18
C ASN A 695 -10.21 27.41 -22.14
N ILE A 696 -9.80 26.89 -20.97
CA ILE A 696 -9.44 25.46 -20.79
C ILE A 696 -10.65 24.58 -21.07
N MET A 697 -11.82 24.91 -20.49
CA MET A 697 -13.05 24.14 -20.70
C MET A 697 -13.45 24.11 -22.15
N ASP A 698 -13.48 25.27 -22.85
CA ASP A 698 -13.82 25.36 -24.27
C ASP A 698 -12.86 24.56 -25.18
N SER A 699 -11.64 24.37 -24.73
CA SER A 699 -10.62 23.64 -25.52
C SER A 699 -10.61 22.15 -25.28
N VAL A 700 -10.89 21.70 -24.04
CA VAL A 700 -10.69 20.27 -23.68
C VAL A 700 -11.99 19.52 -23.43
N PHE A 701 -13.09 20.19 -23.06
CA PHE A 701 -14.27 19.52 -22.54
C PHE A 701 -15.01 18.68 -23.60
N GLU A 702 -15.57 19.33 -24.62
CA GLU A 702 -16.40 18.66 -25.63
C GLU A 702 -15.59 17.59 -26.41
N CYS A 703 -14.37 17.95 -26.84
CA CYS A 703 -13.52 17.06 -27.61
C CYS A 703 -13.02 15.82 -26.83
N THR A 704 -12.84 15.94 -25.50
CA THR A 704 -12.49 14.79 -24.63
C THR A 704 -13.73 13.94 -24.37
N LEU A 705 -14.85 14.55 -24.08
CA LEU A 705 -16.11 13.83 -23.84
C LEU A 705 -16.53 13.01 -25.04
N ASP A 706 -16.48 13.59 -26.26
CA ASP A 706 -16.76 12.88 -27.52
C ASP A 706 -15.82 11.69 -27.73
N MET A 707 -14.58 11.79 -27.29
CA MET A 707 -13.58 10.74 -27.41
C MET A 707 -13.88 9.59 -26.46
N ILE A 708 -14.13 9.88 -25.16
CA ILE A 708 -14.30 8.86 -24.13
C ILE A 708 -15.70 8.20 -24.13
N ASN A 709 -16.71 8.82 -24.76
CA ASN A 709 -18.07 8.27 -24.82
C ASN A 709 -18.24 7.21 -25.93
N LYS A 710 -17.31 7.11 -26.89
CA LYS A 710 -17.43 6.17 -28.02
C LYS A 710 -17.23 4.72 -27.62
N ASP A 711 -16.38 4.46 -26.66
CA ASP A 711 -16.06 3.12 -26.17
C ASP A 711 -15.67 3.17 -24.70
N PHE A 712 -16.23 2.29 -23.88
CA PHE A 712 -15.95 2.24 -22.42
C PHE A 712 -14.54 1.72 -22.08
N SER A 713 -13.87 1.05 -22.98
CA SER A 713 -12.53 0.48 -22.78
C SER A 713 -11.40 1.34 -23.32
N GLU A 714 -11.65 2.14 -24.36
CA GLU A 714 -10.62 2.99 -24.96
C GLU A 714 -10.35 4.25 -24.14
N TYR A 715 -9.14 4.77 -24.18
CA TYR A 715 -8.66 5.99 -23.54
C TYR A 715 -8.82 6.05 -21.99
N PRO A 716 -8.42 5.02 -21.23
CA PRO A 716 -8.61 4.99 -19.77
C PRO A 716 -7.90 6.13 -19.04
N GLU A 717 -6.69 6.52 -19.46
CA GLU A 717 -5.94 7.66 -18.88
C GLU A 717 -6.71 8.97 -19.06
N HIS A 718 -7.28 9.22 -20.22
CA HIS A 718 -8.06 10.43 -20.49
C HIS A 718 -9.33 10.52 -19.64
N ARG A 719 -10.02 9.39 -19.41
CA ARG A 719 -11.19 9.36 -18.52
C ARG A 719 -10.82 9.81 -17.11
N VAL A 720 -9.82 9.16 -16.54
CA VAL A 720 -9.39 9.43 -15.16
C VAL A 720 -8.97 10.91 -15.04
N GLU A 721 -8.11 11.40 -15.92
CA GLU A 721 -7.60 12.77 -15.84
C GLU A 721 -8.68 13.83 -16.16
N PHE A 722 -9.64 13.51 -17.04
CA PHE A 722 -10.76 14.38 -17.34
C PHE A 722 -11.66 14.62 -16.11
N PHE A 723 -12.06 13.56 -15.42
CA PHE A 723 -12.89 13.70 -14.22
C PHE A 723 -12.13 14.32 -13.05
N LYS A 724 -10.82 14.08 -12.93
CA LYS A 724 -9.97 14.79 -11.97
C LYS A 724 -9.93 16.29 -12.25
N LEU A 725 -9.81 16.70 -13.52
CA LEU A 725 -9.83 18.09 -13.91
C LEU A 725 -11.18 18.74 -13.56
N LEU A 726 -12.30 18.14 -13.95
CA LEU A 726 -13.63 18.65 -13.64
C LEU A 726 -13.86 18.79 -12.13
N ARG A 727 -13.48 17.77 -11.38
CA ARG A 727 -13.55 17.80 -9.92
C ARG A 727 -12.72 18.94 -9.33
N THR A 728 -11.52 19.14 -9.84
CA THR A 728 -10.63 20.22 -9.39
C THR A 728 -11.23 21.59 -9.67
N ILE A 729 -11.82 21.81 -10.84
CA ILE A 729 -12.52 23.05 -11.17
C ILE A 729 -13.70 23.27 -10.21
N ASN A 730 -14.50 22.24 -9.97
CA ASN A 730 -15.63 22.31 -9.03
C ASN A 730 -15.19 22.67 -7.59
N LEU A 731 -14.07 22.13 -7.11
CA LEU A 731 -13.56 22.38 -5.76
C LEU A 731 -12.86 23.72 -5.59
N ARG A 732 -12.15 24.17 -6.63
CA ARG A 732 -11.26 25.33 -6.55
C ARG A 732 -11.87 26.58 -7.18
N CYS A 733 -12.58 26.43 -8.29
CA CYS A 733 -13.03 27.52 -9.16
C CYS A 733 -14.52 27.36 -9.48
N PHE A 734 -15.33 26.96 -8.53
CA PHE A 734 -16.77 26.77 -8.72
C PHE A 734 -17.51 27.95 -9.39
N PRO A 735 -17.21 29.24 -9.10
CA PRO A 735 -17.80 30.34 -9.82
C PRO A 735 -17.60 30.31 -11.35
N ALA A 736 -16.49 29.72 -11.83
CA ALA A 736 -16.25 29.56 -13.25
C ALA A 736 -17.23 28.56 -13.90
N LEU A 737 -17.65 27.51 -13.20
CA LEU A 737 -18.68 26.58 -13.66
C LEU A 737 -20.05 27.27 -13.79
N LEU A 738 -20.38 28.18 -12.89
CA LEU A 738 -21.64 28.95 -12.94
C LEU A 738 -21.68 29.94 -14.10
N ARG A 739 -20.54 30.29 -14.71
CA ARG A 739 -20.46 31.19 -15.89
C ARG A 739 -20.62 30.43 -17.21
N LEU A 740 -20.64 29.08 -17.18
CA LEU A 740 -20.90 28.27 -18.37
C LEU A 740 -22.34 28.50 -18.85
N ASP A 741 -22.56 28.40 -20.16
CA ASP A 741 -23.92 28.40 -20.71
C ASP A 741 -24.70 27.15 -20.24
N ALA A 742 -26.01 27.21 -20.28
CA ALA A 742 -26.91 26.18 -19.76
C ALA A 742 -26.65 24.76 -20.40
N ARG A 743 -26.25 24.75 -21.69
CA ARG A 743 -25.94 23.50 -22.40
C ARG A 743 -24.65 22.87 -21.89
N SER A 744 -23.58 23.65 -21.79
CA SER A 744 -22.29 23.22 -21.29
C SER A 744 -22.37 22.80 -19.81
N PHE A 745 -23.12 23.51 -18.99
CA PHE A 745 -23.35 23.12 -17.60
C PHE A 745 -24.12 21.80 -17.48
N LYS A 746 -25.15 21.60 -18.32
CA LYS A 746 -25.88 20.34 -18.38
C LYS A 746 -24.95 19.18 -18.75
N PHE A 747 -24.06 19.35 -19.72
CA PHE A 747 -23.07 18.30 -20.09
C PHE A 747 -22.15 17.97 -18.92
N VAL A 748 -21.80 18.90 -18.04
CA VAL A 748 -21.03 18.60 -16.81
C VAL A 748 -21.82 17.66 -15.91
N ILE A 749 -23.12 17.89 -15.69
CA ILE A 749 -23.98 17.02 -14.88
C ILE A 749 -24.12 15.64 -15.52
N ASP A 750 -24.45 15.60 -16.81
CA ASP A 750 -24.61 14.35 -17.56
C ASP A 750 -23.30 13.52 -17.53
N SER A 751 -22.14 14.19 -17.61
CA SER A 751 -20.83 13.52 -17.48
C SER A 751 -20.60 12.92 -16.10
N CYS A 752 -21.00 13.62 -15.03
CA CYS A 752 -20.91 13.07 -13.67
C CYS A 752 -21.79 11.83 -13.50
N MET A 753 -23.01 11.87 -14.03
CA MET A 753 -23.95 10.75 -13.98
C MET A 753 -23.45 9.57 -14.84
N TRP A 754 -22.90 9.84 -16.00
CA TRP A 754 -22.25 8.83 -16.83
C TRP A 754 -21.08 8.17 -16.10
N ALA A 755 -20.19 8.96 -15.47
CA ALA A 755 -19.05 8.45 -14.72
C ALA A 755 -19.47 7.59 -13.52
N SER A 756 -20.55 7.97 -12.81
CA SER A 756 -21.07 7.21 -11.66
C SER A 756 -21.58 5.79 -12.02
N LYS A 757 -21.87 5.56 -13.31
CA LYS A 757 -22.33 4.28 -13.88
C LYS A 757 -21.22 3.49 -14.57
N HIS A 758 -19.96 3.89 -14.41
CA HIS A 758 -18.84 3.31 -15.15
C HIS A 758 -18.24 2.11 -14.41
N ASP A 759 -17.89 1.03 -15.13
CA ASP A 759 -17.31 -0.21 -14.57
C ASP A 759 -15.91 0.00 -13.95
N ASN A 760 -15.16 1.01 -14.39
CA ASN A 760 -13.88 1.36 -13.79
C ASN A 760 -14.09 2.12 -12.46
N ARG A 761 -13.61 1.53 -11.37
CA ARG A 761 -13.75 2.07 -10.00
C ARG A 761 -13.19 3.48 -9.79
N GLU A 762 -12.11 3.83 -10.48
CA GLU A 762 -11.53 5.18 -10.37
C GLU A 762 -12.43 6.22 -11.02
N VAL A 763 -13.03 5.90 -12.17
CA VAL A 763 -13.98 6.76 -12.89
C VAL A 763 -15.28 6.88 -12.09
N GLU A 764 -15.84 5.75 -11.62
CA GLU A 764 -17.04 5.74 -10.75
C GLU A 764 -16.84 6.62 -9.51
N SER A 765 -15.74 6.38 -8.78
CA SER A 765 -15.42 7.14 -7.56
C SER A 765 -15.22 8.64 -7.83
N ALA A 766 -14.58 8.99 -8.94
CA ALA A 766 -14.40 10.39 -9.34
C ALA A 766 -15.74 11.06 -9.70
N GLY A 767 -16.62 10.36 -10.43
CA GLY A 767 -17.96 10.82 -10.78
C GLY A 767 -18.85 11.07 -9.56
N LEU A 768 -18.94 10.08 -8.66
CA LEU A 768 -19.71 10.19 -7.41
C LEU A 768 -19.19 11.29 -6.49
N SER A 769 -17.87 11.41 -6.34
CA SER A 769 -17.25 12.46 -5.52
C SER A 769 -17.53 13.85 -6.12
N MET A 770 -17.39 14.00 -7.43
CA MET A 770 -17.69 15.25 -8.10
C MET A 770 -19.17 15.64 -7.96
N CYS A 771 -20.08 14.69 -8.13
CA CYS A 771 -21.51 14.93 -7.97
C CYS A 771 -21.86 15.38 -6.54
N PHE A 772 -21.31 14.69 -5.53
CA PHE A 772 -21.49 15.08 -4.12
C PHE A 772 -21.00 16.50 -3.82
N GLU A 773 -19.81 16.83 -4.32
CA GLU A 773 -19.20 18.16 -4.15
C GLU A 773 -19.99 19.22 -4.90
N LEU A 774 -20.47 18.93 -6.11
CA LEU A 774 -21.29 19.83 -6.92
C LEU A 774 -22.65 20.13 -6.24
N VAL A 775 -23.35 19.09 -5.80
CA VAL A 775 -24.61 19.23 -5.03
C VAL A 775 -24.38 20.06 -3.76
N SER A 776 -23.27 19.84 -3.08
CA SER A 776 -22.92 20.58 -1.87
C SER A 776 -22.61 22.05 -2.17
N ASN A 777 -21.84 22.34 -3.21
CA ASN A 777 -21.51 23.70 -3.63
C ASN A 777 -22.75 24.47 -4.11
N MET A 778 -23.62 23.84 -4.91
CA MET A 778 -24.87 24.42 -5.38
C MET A 778 -25.83 24.80 -4.25
N ALA A 779 -25.91 23.98 -3.20
CA ALA A 779 -26.70 24.25 -2.01
C ALA A 779 -26.23 25.49 -1.20
N GLU A 780 -24.99 25.91 -1.42
CA GLU A 780 -24.40 27.09 -0.76
C GLU A 780 -24.40 28.38 -1.67
N THR A 781 -24.93 28.30 -2.90
CA THR A 781 -25.08 29.43 -3.79
C THR A 781 -26.23 30.38 -3.34
N ASP A 782 -26.45 31.44 -4.07
CA ASP A 782 -27.64 32.31 -3.87
C ASP A 782 -28.94 31.49 -4.10
N GLN A 783 -30.01 31.94 -3.44
CA GLN A 783 -31.27 31.18 -3.39
C GLN A 783 -31.91 30.97 -4.79
N GLN A 784 -31.72 31.91 -5.72
CA GLN A 784 -32.26 31.79 -7.07
C GLN A 784 -31.53 30.70 -7.87
N THR A 785 -30.22 30.74 -7.88
CA THR A 785 -29.36 29.73 -8.52
C THR A 785 -29.57 28.37 -7.92
N CYS A 786 -29.59 28.25 -6.59
CA CYS A 786 -29.87 27.03 -5.85
C CYS A 786 -31.23 26.42 -6.25
N ASN A 787 -32.31 27.20 -6.20
CA ASN A 787 -33.64 26.70 -6.54
C ASN A 787 -33.72 26.24 -8.01
N ALA A 788 -33.19 27.01 -8.96
CA ALA A 788 -33.19 26.66 -10.37
C ALA A 788 -32.45 25.33 -10.65
N PHE A 789 -31.31 25.15 -10.01
CA PHE A 789 -30.52 23.91 -10.14
C PHE A 789 -31.29 22.70 -9.60
N PHE A 790 -31.79 22.79 -8.37
CA PHE A 790 -32.43 21.60 -7.75
C PHE A 790 -33.80 21.33 -8.39
N GLN A 791 -34.52 22.33 -8.84
CA GLN A 791 -35.76 22.13 -9.62
C GLN A 791 -35.49 21.34 -10.90
N THR A 792 -34.36 21.62 -11.58
CA THR A 792 -34.02 20.99 -12.86
C THR A 792 -33.40 19.58 -12.70
N PHE A 793 -32.48 19.42 -11.76
CA PHE A 793 -31.59 18.25 -11.73
C PHE A 793 -31.81 17.30 -10.56
N PHE A 794 -32.54 17.69 -9.49
CA PHE A 794 -32.68 16.87 -8.28
C PHE A 794 -33.22 15.48 -8.56
N THR A 795 -34.33 15.38 -9.28
CA THR A 795 -34.95 14.07 -9.59
C THR A 795 -34.09 13.22 -10.51
N THR A 796 -33.42 13.82 -11.48
CA THR A 796 -32.52 13.09 -12.39
C THR A 796 -31.34 12.50 -11.65
N ILE A 797 -30.65 13.31 -10.82
CA ILE A 797 -29.52 12.85 -10.02
C ILE A 797 -29.96 11.73 -9.07
N LEU A 798 -31.09 11.94 -8.39
CA LEU A 798 -31.63 10.96 -7.45
C LEU A 798 -31.95 9.62 -8.12
N GLN A 799 -32.62 9.65 -9.28
CA GLN A 799 -32.95 8.46 -10.05
C GLN A 799 -31.71 7.70 -10.53
N ASP A 800 -30.69 8.40 -11.01
CA ASP A 800 -29.44 7.82 -11.48
C ASP A 800 -28.66 7.17 -10.33
N VAL A 801 -28.60 7.82 -9.16
CA VAL A 801 -27.94 7.26 -7.97
C VAL A 801 -28.67 6.04 -7.44
N PHE A 802 -30.02 6.07 -7.44
CA PHE A 802 -30.81 4.87 -7.06
C PHE A 802 -30.60 3.70 -8.01
N PHE A 803 -30.49 3.97 -9.32
CA PHE A 803 -30.17 2.95 -10.29
C PHE A 803 -28.84 2.26 -9.95
N VAL A 804 -27.78 3.03 -9.68
CA VAL A 804 -26.44 2.51 -9.35
C VAL A 804 -26.41 1.79 -7.99
N VAL A 805 -27.11 2.31 -6.97
CA VAL A 805 -27.19 1.68 -5.62
C VAL A 805 -27.87 0.32 -5.68
N THR A 806 -28.84 0.15 -6.57
CA THR A 806 -29.59 -1.14 -6.69
C THR A 806 -28.92 -2.13 -7.63
N ASP A 807 -27.84 -1.74 -8.31
CA ASP A 807 -27.07 -2.59 -9.20
C ASP A 807 -25.95 -3.35 -8.45
N SER A 808 -25.91 -4.68 -8.66
CA SER A 808 -24.93 -5.56 -8.01
C SER A 808 -23.49 -5.28 -8.45
N ASP A 809 -23.27 -4.75 -9.65
CA ASP A 809 -21.96 -4.52 -10.23
C ASP A 809 -21.24 -3.30 -9.63
N HIS A 810 -22.03 -2.39 -9.04
CA HIS A 810 -21.56 -1.14 -8.42
C HIS A 810 -21.44 -1.17 -6.88
N LYS A 811 -21.40 -2.35 -6.26
CA LYS A 811 -21.29 -2.51 -4.79
C LYS A 811 -20.09 -1.79 -4.17
N ALA A 812 -18.98 -1.68 -4.89
CA ALA A 812 -17.76 -1.01 -4.40
C ALA A 812 -17.98 0.49 -4.12
N GLY A 813 -18.88 1.15 -4.86
CA GLY A 813 -19.24 2.56 -4.71
C GLY A 813 -20.27 2.85 -3.61
N PHE A 814 -20.86 1.83 -2.98
CA PHE A 814 -22.02 1.93 -2.08
C PHE A 814 -21.87 3.02 -1.00
N LYS A 815 -20.71 3.17 -0.38
CA LYS A 815 -20.46 4.20 0.62
C LYS A 815 -20.62 5.62 0.03
N SER A 816 -20.06 5.87 -1.14
CA SER A 816 -20.13 7.19 -1.81
C SER A 816 -21.55 7.47 -2.31
N GLN A 817 -22.21 6.46 -2.84
CA GLN A 817 -23.61 6.52 -3.28
C GLN A 817 -24.53 6.85 -2.10
N SER A 818 -24.38 6.17 -0.98
CA SER A 818 -25.14 6.41 0.26
C SER A 818 -24.88 7.81 0.83
N MET A 819 -23.64 8.30 0.78
CA MET A 819 -23.32 9.66 1.22
C MET A 819 -24.00 10.73 0.34
N LEU A 820 -24.06 10.51 -0.97
CA LEU A 820 -24.73 11.42 -1.89
C LEU A 820 -26.24 11.45 -1.64
N LEU A 821 -26.88 10.28 -1.49
CA LEU A 821 -28.30 10.17 -1.14
C LEU A 821 -28.61 10.86 0.20
N ALA A 822 -27.82 10.55 1.24
CA ALA A 822 -27.96 11.18 2.55
C ALA A 822 -27.84 12.70 2.49
N LYS A 823 -26.92 13.24 1.65
CA LYS A 823 -26.80 14.68 1.44
C LYS A 823 -28.04 15.27 0.77
N MET A 824 -28.56 14.62 -0.28
CA MET A 824 -29.75 15.06 -0.98
C MET A 824 -31.01 15.04 -0.07
N PHE A 825 -31.17 13.99 0.71
CA PHE A 825 -32.27 13.89 1.68
C PHE A 825 -32.15 14.95 2.78
N TRP A 826 -30.95 15.14 3.31
CA TRP A 826 -30.70 16.17 4.32
C TRP A 826 -31.00 17.59 3.80
N LEU A 827 -30.73 17.91 2.54
CA LEU A 827 -31.05 19.21 1.94
C LEU A 827 -32.56 19.47 1.94
N VAL A 828 -33.38 18.46 1.70
CA VAL A 828 -34.85 18.58 1.74
C VAL A 828 -35.33 18.60 3.20
N ASP A 829 -34.81 17.75 4.07
CA ASP A 829 -35.25 17.64 5.47
C ASP A 829 -34.87 18.86 6.32
N SER A 830 -33.74 19.50 6.02
CA SER A 830 -33.29 20.73 6.69
C SER A 830 -33.92 22.03 6.16
N ASP A 831 -34.90 21.93 5.26
CA ASP A 831 -35.55 23.06 4.57
C ASP A 831 -34.54 24.02 3.90
N LYS A 832 -33.35 23.51 3.49
CA LYS A 832 -32.36 24.29 2.74
C LYS A 832 -32.87 24.67 1.34
N LEU A 833 -33.70 23.82 0.74
CA LEU A 833 -34.29 23.99 -0.58
C LEU A 833 -35.66 24.63 -0.44
N GLN A 834 -35.72 25.94 -0.67
CA GLN A 834 -36.97 26.74 -0.55
C GLN A 834 -37.87 26.67 -1.79
N GLY A 835 -37.28 26.35 -2.96
CA GLY A 835 -38.02 26.10 -4.20
C GLY A 835 -38.45 24.66 -4.39
N PRO A 836 -39.37 24.37 -5.33
CA PRO A 836 -39.78 23.00 -5.64
C PRO A 836 -38.59 22.18 -6.23
N ILE A 837 -38.48 20.91 -5.87
CA ILE A 837 -37.48 19.97 -6.40
C ILE A 837 -37.97 19.16 -7.60
N TYR A 838 -39.09 19.60 -8.20
CA TYR A 838 -39.77 18.93 -9.31
C TYR A 838 -40.21 19.94 -10.36
N THR A 839 -40.44 19.48 -11.59
CA THR A 839 -40.79 20.31 -12.75
C THR A 839 -42.28 20.16 -13.15
N SER A 840 -43.06 19.28 -12.51
CA SER A 840 -44.46 19.02 -12.84
C SER A 840 -45.33 20.24 -12.55
N PRO A 841 -46.00 20.81 -13.55
CA PRO A 841 -46.90 21.97 -13.35
C PRO A 841 -48.09 21.68 -12.41
N ASP A 842 -48.62 20.44 -12.47
CA ASP A 842 -49.77 20.02 -11.66
C ASP A 842 -49.41 19.95 -10.18
N MET A 843 -48.23 19.43 -9.84
CA MET A 843 -47.72 19.39 -8.46
C MET A 843 -47.37 20.79 -7.93
N ALA A 844 -46.83 21.67 -8.80
CA ALA A 844 -46.57 23.04 -8.46
C ALA A 844 -47.87 23.81 -8.19
N ALA A 845 -48.92 23.58 -8.97
CA ALA A 845 -50.26 24.16 -8.77
C ALA A 845 -50.93 23.66 -7.47
N ALA A 846 -50.66 22.39 -7.08
CA ALA A 846 -51.16 21.79 -5.85
C ALA A 846 -50.37 22.21 -4.60
N GLY A 847 -49.22 22.92 -4.75
CA GLY A 847 -48.36 23.31 -3.63
C GLY A 847 -47.74 22.13 -2.83
N THR A 848 -47.43 21.06 -3.50
CA THR A 848 -46.93 19.80 -2.83
C THR A 848 -45.61 20.08 -2.09
N PRO A 849 -45.50 19.80 -0.79
CA PRO A 849 -44.23 19.93 -0.04
C PRO A 849 -43.11 19.05 -0.58
N ASN A 850 -41.88 19.59 -0.60
CA ASN A 850 -40.70 18.81 -1.07
C ASN A 850 -40.51 17.45 -0.37
N ARG A 851 -40.77 17.40 0.93
CA ARG A 851 -40.69 16.11 1.74
C ARG A 851 -41.71 15.08 1.26
N GLU A 852 -42.93 15.50 1.00
CA GLU A 852 -44.00 14.63 0.52
C GLU A 852 -43.69 14.12 -0.89
N PHE A 853 -43.28 15.03 -1.77
CA PHE A 853 -42.86 14.69 -3.14
C PHE A 853 -41.70 13.66 -3.10
N LEU A 854 -40.65 13.94 -2.31
CA LEU A 854 -39.49 13.06 -2.18
C LEU A 854 -39.88 11.66 -1.70
N ARG A 855 -40.70 11.57 -0.66
CA ARG A 855 -41.21 10.29 -0.13
C ARG A 855 -41.93 9.46 -1.19
N ASN A 856 -42.83 10.09 -1.94
CA ASN A 856 -43.58 9.42 -3.00
C ASN A 856 -42.68 9.01 -4.17
N PHE A 857 -41.74 9.85 -4.55
CA PHE A 857 -40.80 9.59 -5.63
C PHE A 857 -39.87 8.42 -5.29
N VAL A 858 -39.25 8.43 -4.12
CA VAL A 858 -38.38 7.33 -3.64
C VAL A 858 -39.18 6.03 -3.46
N GLY A 859 -40.41 6.11 -2.92
CA GLY A 859 -41.30 4.98 -2.81
C GLY A 859 -41.58 4.30 -4.16
N ASN A 860 -41.81 5.10 -5.20
CA ASN A 860 -42.00 4.59 -6.56
C ASN A 860 -40.74 3.98 -7.15
N LEU A 861 -39.56 4.59 -6.92
CA LEU A 861 -38.27 4.03 -7.37
C LEU A 861 -37.99 2.67 -6.71
N LEU A 862 -38.22 2.55 -5.39
CA LEU A 862 -38.04 1.30 -4.67
C LEU A 862 -39.04 0.22 -5.11
N ALA A 863 -40.31 0.60 -5.34
CA ALA A 863 -41.32 -0.34 -5.85
C ALA A 863 -40.96 -0.86 -7.24
N THR A 864 -40.33 -0.04 -8.09
CA THR A 864 -39.89 -0.41 -9.43
C THR A 864 -38.65 -1.32 -9.37
N ALA A 865 -37.70 -0.98 -8.51
CA ALA A 865 -36.45 -1.76 -8.38
C ALA A 865 -36.66 -3.10 -7.66
N PHE A 866 -37.62 -3.16 -6.72
CA PHE A 866 -37.89 -4.34 -5.89
C PHE A 866 -39.39 -4.72 -5.90
N PRO A 867 -39.90 -5.30 -7.00
CA PRO A 867 -41.32 -5.63 -7.18
C PRO A 867 -41.90 -6.57 -6.10
N ASN A 868 -41.05 -7.34 -5.44
CA ASN A 868 -41.44 -8.31 -4.41
C ASN A 868 -41.46 -7.74 -2.97
N LEU A 869 -41.08 -6.44 -2.80
CA LEU A 869 -41.22 -5.80 -1.46
C LEU A 869 -42.69 -5.64 -1.11
N GLN A 870 -43.05 -6.06 0.13
CA GLN A 870 -44.42 -5.87 0.63
C GLN A 870 -44.73 -4.37 0.73
N THR A 871 -45.97 -4.01 0.39
CA THR A 871 -46.42 -2.61 0.27
C THR A 871 -46.27 -1.77 1.55
N TYR A 872 -46.17 -2.41 2.73
CA TYR A 872 -45.96 -1.69 4.02
C TYR A 872 -44.46 -1.45 4.35
N ALA A 873 -43.55 -2.15 3.68
CA ALA A 873 -42.12 -1.97 3.90
C ALA A 873 -41.57 -0.73 3.17
N ILE A 874 -42.19 -0.38 2.05
CA ILE A 874 -41.75 0.75 1.20
C ILE A 874 -41.84 2.10 1.94
N PRO A 875 -42.94 2.45 2.66
CA PRO A 875 -43.00 3.72 3.38
C PRO A 875 -42.00 3.84 4.54
N CYS A 876 -41.63 2.71 5.18
CA CYS A 876 -40.66 2.73 6.28
C CYS A 876 -39.22 2.94 5.81
N HIS A 877 -38.89 2.54 4.57
CA HIS A 877 -37.56 2.73 4.00
C HIS A 877 -37.41 4.08 3.30
N ALA A 878 -38.50 4.74 2.95
CA ALA A 878 -38.54 6.06 2.33
C ALA A 878 -38.63 7.22 3.34
N ALA A 879 -38.80 6.93 4.62
CA ALA A 879 -38.79 7.87 5.73
C ALA A 879 -37.43 7.93 6.42
#